data_8c0045c255c486fa2ae7a0929b26f0f4
#
_entry.id   8c0045c255c486fa2ae7a0929b26f0f4
#
_cell.length_a   1.000
_cell.length_b   1.000
_cell.length_c   1.000
_cell.angle_alpha   90.00
_cell.angle_beta   90.00
_cell.angle_gamma   90.00
#
_symmetry.space_group_name_H-M   'P 1'
#
loop_
_entity.id
_entity.type
_entity.pdbx_description
1 polymer ?
#
loop_
_entity_poly.entity_id
_entity_poly.type
_entity_poly.pdbx_seq_one_letter_code
_entity_poly.pdbx_strand_id
1 'polypeptide(L)'
;MAVDNGKVKCGSIDVHPTEKALVVNYELEATILGEMGDAMLGERKECQKIIRVKNLNENTDLTALSHEIIDKCKLISPSKLPEIEQLLYYLQNRKESSPPKASGKTQLSDKPLEPALTDGTELDEEANLNDTDDYLELLYEDIPEKIRGAALFLQLARNPDNLEELFHNETIVGALARVLKEDWKRSTELATHIISIFFCFSNFSHFHGVILHFKIGALCMTVIDYELKKYDLWNDEIQKKKRNISELEKEEKIRAKEEYDKSVKKFESVVKKQEQLLRVSFYLLLNLAEDLKVEMKMRNKGIVMLLVKSLDRTENSELLMLVVSFLKKLSIFIENKNEMAEHCIIERLAPLVPCDNEDLLNISLRLLKNLSFDSEQRSKMIKFGLLPKLVSLLNNENHKIVVLGILYHISMDDKAKTMFTYTDCIPVVMKMLFDSPEDTDKELLALCVNLAANKRTAEIISEGNGLKMLFKRAFRFKDPILMKMLRNISQHEGFTKNLFIDYIGDLIEAMMHKSHEEFALECLGVLGNLTILELNYEMIIKEYNLITWIKSKLQPGNQADDVVLEIVILVGTVCNDDSCAKLLAESGIIQSLIELLNAKQEDDEMVCQIVYVFYQMIFHESTREVIIKQTQAPAYLIDLMNDKNTEIRKVCDNTLDIIAEYDEEWSKKIQQEKFRWHNSHWLEMVESRQMEDNNESYLYGDEGINPFLHDTDILDRPELFYGTTGFDPVMMMDGHLTPEYIDDNGLYNGNPEFMMPSGNLYNVRYSGEFEPYIRPDTQLGFIVDGQAVDEYGRPIAGGDQGLPYSPVPYTT
;
A
#
# COMPACT_ATOMS: atom_id res chain seq x y z
N MET A 1 -28.23 14.99 -22.04
CA MET A 1 -27.78 15.24 -20.68
C MET A 1 -27.49 16.71 -20.55
N ALA A 2 -28.31 17.46 -19.85
CA ALA A 2 -28.11 18.88 -19.62
C ALA A 2 -27.13 19.04 -18.46
N VAL A 3 -25.98 19.68 -18.73
CA VAL A 3 -25.02 20.06 -17.69
C VAL A 3 -25.51 21.41 -17.15
N ASP A 4 -26.09 21.40 -15.96
CA ASP A 4 -26.51 22.61 -15.29
C ASP A 4 -25.41 23.04 -14.32
N ASN A 5 -24.99 24.31 -14.45
CA ASN A 5 -24.14 25.16 -13.65
C ASN A 5 -23.38 24.53 -12.47
N GLY A 6 -22.14 24.11 -12.72
CA GLY A 6 -21.18 23.80 -11.64
C GLY A 6 -20.94 25.01 -10.74
N LYS A 7 -20.99 24.84 -9.44
CA LYS A 7 -20.63 25.88 -8.48
C LYS A 7 -19.12 26.10 -8.52
N VAL A 8 -18.72 27.37 -8.85
CA VAL A 8 -17.31 27.77 -8.83
C VAL A 8 -17.06 28.47 -7.49
N LYS A 9 -16.07 27.95 -6.74
CA LYS A 9 -15.66 28.51 -5.45
C LYS A 9 -14.26 29.10 -5.60
N CYS A 10 -14.13 30.42 -5.35
CA CYS A 10 -12.82 31.06 -5.34
C CYS A 10 -12.01 30.61 -4.13
N GLY A 11 -10.77 30.16 -4.37
CA GLY A 11 -9.79 29.81 -3.37
C GLY A 11 -8.84 30.97 -3.02
N SER A 12 -7.54 30.67 -2.86
CA SER A 12 -6.50 31.68 -2.60
C SER A 12 -6.14 32.47 -3.86
N ILE A 13 -5.70 33.70 -3.65
CA ILE A 13 -5.13 34.56 -4.70
C ILE A 13 -3.67 34.80 -4.31
N ASP A 14 -2.75 34.45 -5.21
CA ASP A 14 -1.32 34.54 -5.00
C ASP A 14 -0.63 35.35 -6.11
N VAL A 15 0.64 35.66 -5.89
CA VAL A 15 1.47 36.37 -6.88
C VAL A 15 2.24 35.33 -7.70
N HIS A 16 2.27 35.52 -9.01
CA HIS A 16 3.09 34.62 -9.84
C HIS A 16 4.59 34.81 -9.49
N PRO A 17 5.35 33.69 -9.31
CA PRO A 17 6.71 33.75 -8.79
C PRO A 17 7.70 34.52 -9.67
N THR A 18 7.51 34.56 -10.99
CA THR A 18 8.47 35.17 -11.95
C THR A 18 7.88 36.29 -12.77
N GLU A 19 6.58 36.28 -13.06
CA GLU A 19 5.91 37.27 -13.93
C GLU A 19 5.14 38.32 -13.11
N LYS A 20 4.88 39.49 -13.68
CA LYS A 20 3.93 40.45 -13.12
C LYS A 20 2.50 39.97 -13.40
N ALA A 21 2.07 38.98 -12.61
CA ALA A 21 0.76 38.34 -12.74
C ALA A 21 0.22 37.89 -11.38
N LEU A 22 -1.12 37.84 -11.26
CA LEU A 22 -1.83 37.24 -10.15
C LEU A 22 -2.28 35.84 -10.52
N VAL A 23 -2.16 34.88 -9.60
CA VAL A 23 -2.64 33.49 -9.74
C VAL A 23 -3.88 33.34 -8.88
N VAL A 24 -5.01 33.08 -9.50
CA VAL A 24 -6.29 32.84 -8.82
C VAL A 24 -6.55 31.36 -8.82
N ASN A 25 -6.51 30.75 -7.63
CA ASN A 25 -6.88 29.35 -7.42
C ASN A 25 -8.39 29.25 -7.24
N TYR A 26 -9.06 28.31 -7.88
CA TYR A 26 -10.50 28.11 -7.75
C TYR A 26 -10.87 26.63 -7.90
N GLU A 27 -11.92 26.24 -7.22
CA GLU A 27 -12.48 24.89 -7.28
C GLU A 27 -13.73 24.88 -8.19
N LEU A 28 -13.77 23.91 -9.08
CA LEU A 28 -14.95 23.59 -9.88
C LEU A 28 -15.62 22.36 -9.25
N GLU A 29 -16.86 22.52 -8.80
CA GLU A 29 -17.69 21.46 -8.28
C GLU A 29 -18.75 21.08 -9.33
N ALA A 30 -18.61 19.91 -9.95
CA ALA A 30 -19.59 19.41 -10.91
C ALA A 30 -20.71 18.70 -10.14
N THR A 31 -21.96 19.10 -10.37
CA THR A 31 -23.13 18.42 -9.84
C THR A 31 -23.66 17.47 -10.92
N ILE A 32 -23.68 16.17 -10.65
CA ILE A 32 -24.28 15.16 -11.53
C ILE A 32 -25.69 14.88 -11.02
N LEU A 33 -26.69 15.04 -11.87
CA LEU A 33 -28.06 14.65 -11.56
C LEU A 33 -28.18 13.12 -11.76
N GLY A 34 -28.52 12.41 -10.68
CA GLY A 34 -28.85 10.99 -10.73
C GLY A 34 -30.16 10.73 -11.51
N GLU A 35 -30.39 9.47 -11.87
CA GLU A 35 -31.57 9.06 -12.67
C GLU A 35 -32.92 9.41 -12.04
N MET A 36 -32.97 9.72 -10.75
CA MET A 36 -34.18 10.17 -10.02
C MET A 36 -34.23 11.68 -9.76
N GLY A 37 -33.32 12.48 -10.32
CA GLY A 37 -33.32 13.92 -10.18
C GLY A 37 -32.64 14.44 -8.90
N ASP A 38 -32.07 13.59 -8.06
CA ASP A 38 -31.31 13.98 -6.90
C ASP A 38 -29.91 14.44 -7.30
N ALA A 39 -29.48 15.59 -6.71
CA ALA A 39 -28.18 16.16 -6.97
C ALA A 39 -27.08 15.37 -6.21
N MET A 40 -26.31 14.55 -6.93
CA MET A 40 -25.14 13.87 -6.38
C MET A 40 -23.90 14.78 -6.51
N LEU A 41 -23.08 14.85 -5.45
CA LEU A 41 -21.81 15.56 -5.47
C LEU A 41 -20.88 14.87 -6.48
N GLY A 42 -20.51 15.59 -7.54
CA GLY A 42 -19.53 15.14 -8.53
C GLY A 42 -18.09 15.51 -8.13
N GLU A 43 -17.14 15.13 -8.97
CA GLU A 43 -15.71 15.39 -8.77
C GLU A 43 -15.41 16.87 -8.56
N ARG A 44 -14.56 17.17 -7.56
CA ARG A 44 -13.98 18.49 -7.35
C ARG A 44 -12.67 18.58 -8.12
N LYS A 45 -12.53 19.63 -8.93
CA LYS A 45 -11.31 19.89 -9.68
C LYS A 45 -10.73 21.25 -9.28
N GLU A 46 -9.52 21.25 -8.76
CA GLU A 46 -8.76 22.47 -8.53
C GLU A 46 -8.21 22.98 -9.86
N CYS A 47 -8.43 24.27 -10.10
CA CYS A 47 -8.01 24.97 -11.29
C CYS A 47 -7.30 26.28 -10.92
N GLN A 48 -6.41 26.73 -11.79
CA GLN A 48 -5.69 28.00 -11.65
C GLN A 48 -5.94 28.90 -12.84
N LYS A 49 -6.16 30.21 -12.59
CA LYS A 49 -6.25 31.22 -13.62
C LYS A 49 -5.18 32.29 -13.38
N ILE A 50 -4.33 32.50 -14.37
CA ILE A 50 -3.26 33.52 -14.33
C ILE A 50 -3.76 34.78 -14.97
N ILE A 51 -3.71 35.90 -14.23
CA ILE A 51 -4.07 37.25 -14.69
C ILE A 51 -2.78 38.05 -14.84
N ARG A 52 -2.31 38.25 -16.06
CA ARG A 52 -1.11 39.01 -16.36
C ARG A 52 -1.39 40.48 -16.35
N VAL A 53 -0.60 41.25 -15.58
CA VAL A 53 -0.73 42.70 -15.41
C VAL A 53 0.42 43.40 -16.15
N LYS A 54 0.34 43.45 -17.49
CA LYS A 54 1.44 43.93 -18.36
C LYS A 54 1.78 45.43 -18.16
N ASN A 55 0.85 46.23 -17.65
CA ASN A 55 0.98 47.67 -17.56
C ASN A 55 1.27 48.21 -16.13
N LEU A 56 1.75 47.31 -15.24
CA LEU A 56 2.03 47.66 -13.85
C LEU A 56 3.36 48.44 -13.75
N ASN A 57 3.29 49.76 -13.64
CA ASN A 57 4.41 50.66 -13.47
C ASN A 57 4.35 51.35 -12.10
N GLU A 58 5.44 52.03 -11.70
CA GLU A 58 5.53 52.77 -10.42
C GLU A 58 4.43 53.84 -10.27
N ASN A 59 3.90 54.40 -11.39
CA ASN A 59 2.86 55.44 -11.41
C ASN A 59 1.43 54.88 -11.64
N THR A 60 1.23 53.58 -11.61
CA THR A 60 -0.07 52.95 -11.84
C THR A 60 -0.95 53.07 -10.60
N ASP A 61 -2.17 53.59 -10.76
CA ASP A 61 -3.16 53.63 -9.69
C ASP A 61 -3.64 52.17 -9.39
N LEU A 62 -3.22 51.66 -8.23
CA LEU A 62 -3.49 50.28 -7.83
C LEU A 62 -4.96 50.05 -7.51
N THR A 63 -5.66 51.06 -7.00
CA THR A 63 -7.09 50.95 -6.67
C THR A 63 -7.93 50.87 -7.95
N ALA A 64 -7.66 51.69 -8.95
CA ALA A 64 -8.33 51.61 -10.25
C ALA A 64 -8.06 50.26 -10.96
N LEU A 65 -6.81 49.79 -10.90
CA LEU A 65 -6.41 48.53 -11.50
C LEU A 65 -7.03 47.31 -10.79
N SER A 66 -7.15 47.36 -9.47
CA SER A 66 -7.78 46.27 -8.71
C SER A 66 -9.27 46.15 -9.00
N HIS A 67 -9.97 47.25 -9.16
CA HIS A 67 -11.36 47.27 -9.62
C HIS A 67 -11.50 46.70 -11.04
N GLU A 68 -10.61 47.08 -11.96
CA GLU A 68 -10.61 46.54 -13.33
C GLU A 68 -10.38 45.01 -13.37
N ILE A 69 -9.51 44.50 -12.50
CA ILE A 69 -9.24 43.06 -12.38
C ILE A 69 -10.47 42.32 -11.85
N ILE A 70 -11.16 42.87 -10.85
CA ILE A 70 -12.38 42.26 -10.30
C ILE A 70 -13.48 42.24 -11.34
N ASP A 71 -13.68 43.32 -12.07
CA ASP A 71 -14.71 43.43 -13.10
C ASP A 71 -14.48 42.47 -14.28
N LYS A 72 -13.20 42.26 -14.66
CA LYS A 72 -12.81 41.33 -15.73
C LYS A 72 -12.78 39.86 -15.27
N CYS A 73 -12.60 39.62 -14.00
CA CYS A 73 -12.48 38.25 -13.47
C CYS A 73 -13.61 37.89 -12.49
N LYS A 74 -14.74 37.47 -13.00
CA LYS A 74 -15.92 37.08 -12.21
C LYS A 74 -15.67 35.96 -11.18
N LEU A 75 -14.49 35.35 -11.17
CA LEU A 75 -14.07 34.36 -10.18
C LEU A 75 -13.70 35.00 -8.84
N ILE A 76 -13.39 36.26 -8.83
CA ILE A 76 -12.93 36.98 -7.64
C ILE A 76 -14.12 37.75 -7.03
N SER A 77 -14.36 37.50 -5.74
CA SER A 77 -15.40 38.24 -5.01
C SER A 77 -14.97 39.70 -4.79
N PRO A 78 -15.89 40.67 -4.90
CA PRO A 78 -15.59 42.07 -4.56
C PRO A 78 -15.06 42.30 -3.15
N SER A 79 -15.36 41.39 -2.22
CA SER A 79 -14.83 41.41 -0.84
C SER A 79 -13.32 41.23 -0.75
N LYS A 80 -12.67 40.72 -1.81
CA LYS A 80 -11.22 40.51 -1.87
C LYS A 80 -10.43 41.68 -2.47
N LEU A 81 -11.08 42.82 -2.66
CA LEU A 81 -10.44 44.03 -3.16
C LEU A 81 -9.17 44.44 -2.38
N PRO A 82 -9.17 44.51 -1.03
CA PRO A 82 -7.97 44.88 -0.27
C PRO A 82 -6.82 43.88 -0.44
N GLU A 83 -7.14 42.58 -0.59
CA GLU A 83 -6.14 41.52 -0.82
C GLU A 83 -5.45 41.69 -2.17
N ILE A 84 -6.23 42.03 -3.22
CA ILE A 84 -5.69 42.28 -4.56
C ILE A 84 -4.84 43.56 -4.59
N GLU A 85 -5.28 44.65 -3.95
CA GLU A 85 -4.48 45.84 -3.83
C GLU A 85 -3.14 45.61 -3.17
N GLN A 86 -3.12 44.82 -2.12
CA GLN A 86 -1.89 44.41 -1.42
C GLN A 86 -0.96 43.60 -2.31
N LEU A 87 -1.49 42.64 -3.06
CA LEU A 87 -0.72 41.81 -3.98
C LEU A 87 -0.19 42.63 -5.18
N LEU A 88 -0.96 43.55 -5.70
CA LEU A 88 -0.53 44.46 -6.76
C LEU A 88 0.54 45.47 -6.27
N TYR A 89 0.43 45.94 -5.03
CA TYR A 89 1.46 46.77 -4.40
C TYR A 89 2.77 46.01 -4.25
N TYR A 90 2.69 44.72 -3.85
CA TYR A 90 3.86 43.85 -3.80
C TYR A 90 4.48 43.66 -5.17
N LEU A 91 3.68 43.41 -6.23
CA LEU A 91 4.15 43.25 -7.61
C LEU A 91 4.76 44.54 -8.18
N GLN A 92 4.23 45.70 -7.81
CA GLN A 92 4.72 47.00 -8.25
C GLN A 92 6.10 47.31 -7.65
N ASN A 93 6.29 47.00 -6.37
CA ASN A 93 7.53 47.22 -5.64
C ASN A 93 8.55 46.08 -5.74
N ARG A 94 8.23 45.01 -6.47
CA ARG A 94 9.12 43.89 -6.70
C ARG A 94 10.28 44.32 -7.58
N LYS A 95 11.45 44.55 -6.97
CA LYS A 95 12.71 44.80 -7.69
C LYS A 95 12.98 43.63 -8.62
N GLU A 96 13.20 43.89 -9.90
CA GLU A 96 13.75 42.91 -10.83
C GLU A 96 15.13 42.51 -10.30
N SER A 97 15.18 41.41 -9.55
CA SER A 97 16.41 40.85 -9.06
C SER A 97 17.15 40.18 -10.22
N SER A 98 18.28 40.76 -10.62
CA SER A 98 19.33 40.10 -11.35
C SER A 98 19.66 38.77 -10.64
N PRO A 99 20.07 37.72 -11.35
CA PRO A 99 20.23 36.40 -10.77
C PRO A 99 21.22 36.42 -9.60
N PRO A 100 20.87 35.88 -8.41
CA PRO A 100 21.79 35.84 -7.29
C PRO A 100 22.84 34.77 -7.53
N LYS A 101 24.09 35.16 -7.37
CA LYS A 101 25.23 34.28 -7.19
C LYS A 101 24.96 33.39 -5.98
N ALA A 102 25.29 32.14 -6.16
CA ALA A 102 25.07 31.06 -5.23
C ALA A 102 25.52 31.35 -3.79
N SER A 103 24.62 31.26 -2.83
CA SER A 103 24.88 30.84 -1.46
C SER A 103 23.64 30.18 -0.85
N GLY A 104 23.72 28.91 -0.69
CA GLY A 104 23.00 27.92 0.08
C GLY A 104 21.69 28.27 0.77
N LYS A 105 20.61 27.80 0.17
CA LYS A 105 19.50 27.06 0.80
C LYS A 105 18.60 26.56 -0.34
N THR A 106 18.68 25.30 -0.65
CA THR A 106 17.99 24.62 -1.75
C THR A 106 16.53 24.39 -1.35
N GLN A 107 15.62 25.21 -1.85
CA GLN A 107 14.24 24.79 -2.02
C GLN A 107 14.19 23.96 -3.31
N LEU A 108 13.86 22.69 -3.18
CA LEU A 108 13.65 21.76 -4.29
C LEU A 108 12.49 22.29 -5.17
N SER A 109 12.82 22.92 -6.28
CA SER A 109 11.85 23.30 -7.30
C SER A 109 11.63 22.11 -8.25
N ASP A 110 10.39 21.67 -8.40
CA ASP A 110 9.92 20.76 -9.45
C ASP A 110 9.96 21.42 -10.85
N LYS A 111 11.01 22.13 -11.20
CA LYS A 111 11.19 22.60 -12.58
C LYS A 111 11.78 21.47 -13.42
N PRO A 112 11.18 21.14 -14.59
CA PRO A 112 11.84 20.29 -15.58
C PRO A 112 13.20 20.94 -15.91
N LEU A 113 14.29 20.17 -15.80
CA LEU A 113 15.59 20.59 -16.30
C LEU A 113 15.44 20.92 -17.78
N GLU A 114 15.61 22.20 -18.13
CA GLU A 114 15.78 22.57 -19.54
C GLU A 114 17.03 21.85 -20.05
N PRO A 115 16.95 21.06 -21.12
CA PRO A 115 18.11 20.41 -21.68
C PRO A 115 19.04 21.51 -22.21
N ALA A 116 20.23 21.57 -21.69
CA ALA A 116 21.27 22.28 -22.39
C ALA A 116 21.45 21.61 -23.75
N LEU A 117 20.80 22.16 -24.76
CA LEU A 117 21.00 21.78 -26.18
C LEU A 117 22.34 22.32 -26.66
N THR A 118 23.39 21.92 -26.00
CA THR A 118 24.75 22.30 -26.37
C THR A 118 25.62 21.06 -26.46
N ASP A 119 26.14 20.92 -27.54
CA ASP A 119 27.49 20.50 -27.93
C ASP A 119 27.44 19.68 -29.22
N GLY A 120 27.81 20.34 -30.28
CA GLY A 120 28.05 19.69 -31.55
C GLY A 120 27.61 20.54 -32.76
N THR A 121 28.56 21.12 -33.43
CA THR A 121 28.47 21.99 -34.60
C THR A 121 27.89 23.38 -34.31
N GLU A 122 28.72 24.26 -33.78
CA GLU A 122 28.62 25.68 -34.08
C GLU A 122 28.77 25.78 -35.62
N LEU A 123 27.64 25.96 -36.30
CA LEU A 123 27.71 26.45 -37.66
C LEU A 123 28.19 27.89 -37.58
N ASP A 124 29.24 28.24 -38.33
CA ASP A 124 29.70 29.61 -38.51
C ASP A 124 28.66 30.53 -39.16
N GLU A 125 27.46 30.01 -39.46
CA GLU A 125 26.33 30.63 -40.15
C GLU A 125 25.18 30.90 -39.16
N GLU A 126 24.81 32.20 -39.05
CA GLU A 126 23.64 32.62 -38.26
C GLU A 126 22.36 32.44 -39.09
N ALA A 127 21.37 31.74 -38.52
CA ALA A 127 20.08 31.50 -39.18
C ALA A 127 19.16 32.73 -39.12
N ASN A 128 18.55 33.06 -40.25
CA ASN A 128 17.61 34.16 -40.37
C ASN A 128 16.23 33.65 -40.83
N LEU A 129 15.14 34.17 -40.24
CA LEU A 129 13.75 33.82 -40.60
C LEU A 129 13.43 34.13 -42.06
N ASN A 130 14.07 35.16 -42.68
CA ASN A 130 13.81 35.51 -44.06
C ASN A 130 14.36 34.52 -45.10
N ASP A 131 15.27 33.62 -44.64
CA ASP A 131 15.96 32.68 -45.51
C ASP A 131 15.42 31.26 -45.35
N THR A 132 14.23 31.11 -44.76
CA THR A 132 13.59 29.80 -44.50
C THR A 132 13.30 28.98 -45.72
N ASP A 133 13.05 29.61 -46.87
CA ASP A 133 12.87 28.97 -48.19
C ASP A 133 14.17 28.30 -48.67
N ASP A 134 15.31 29.00 -48.50
CA ASP A 134 16.63 28.48 -48.84
C ASP A 134 16.98 27.27 -47.95
N TYR A 135 16.67 27.33 -46.65
CA TYR A 135 16.86 26.23 -45.71
C TYR A 135 15.92 25.05 -46.02
N LEU A 136 14.72 25.31 -46.53
CA LEU A 136 13.81 24.28 -46.97
C LEU A 136 14.34 23.53 -48.19
N GLU A 137 14.98 24.22 -49.15
CA GLU A 137 15.62 23.59 -50.33
C GLU A 137 16.68 22.60 -49.91
N LEU A 138 17.51 22.92 -48.89
CA LEU A 138 18.53 22.02 -48.34
C LEU A 138 17.98 20.68 -47.87
N LEU A 139 16.70 20.65 -47.40
CA LEU A 139 16.04 19.41 -46.94
C LEU A 139 15.71 18.44 -48.07
N TYR A 140 15.83 18.84 -49.35
CA TYR A 140 15.64 18.00 -50.51
C TYR A 140 16.96 17.48 -51.14
N GLU A 141 18.12 18.02 -50.71
CA GLU A 141 19.42 17.66 -51.17
C GLU A 141 19.98 16.36 -50.53
N ASP A 142 21.27 16.15 -50.55
CA ASP A 142 21.94 15.02 -49.94
C ASP A 142 22.00 15.10 -48.39
N ILE A 143 22.48 14.05 -47.70
CA ILE A 143 22.49 13.98 -46.24
C ILE A 143 23.26 15.11 -45.56
N PRO A 144 24.47 15.53 -46.01
CA PRO A 144 25.20 16.65 -45.43
C PRO A 144 24.41 17.98 -45.50
N GLU A 145 23.81 18.28 -46.66
CA GLU A 145 22.99 19.50 -46.80
C GLU A 145 21.69 19.44 -45.98
N LYS A 146 21.06 18.25 -45.87
CA LYS A 146 19.93 18.06 -44.97
C LYS A 146 20.29 18.29 -43.49
N ILE A 147 21.50 17.87 -43.08
CA ILE A 147 21.97 18.14 -41.71
C ILE A 147 22.15 19.65 -41.52
N ARG A 148 22.76 20.36 -42.48
CA ARG A 148 22.94 21.81 -42.43
C ARG A 148 21.59 22.54 -42.36
N GLY A 149 20.64 22.23 -43.27
CA GLY A 149 19.29 22.82 -43.25
C GLY A 149 18.56 22.56 -41.95
N ALA A 150 18.63 21.32 -41.41
CA ALA A 150 18.00 20.99 -40.13
C ALA A 150 18.68 21.72 -38.94
N ALA A 151 19.98 21.96 -38.98
CA ALA A 151 20.68 22.70 -37.95
C ALA A 151 20.29 24.20 -37.96
N LEU A 152 20.13 24.81 -39.16
CA LEU A 152 19.66 26.20 -39.29
C LEU A 152 18.21 26.33 -38.77
N PHE A 153 17.29 25.40 -39.11
CA PHE A 153 15.96 25.38 -38.54
C PHE A 153 15.98 25.18 -37.01
N LEU A 154 16.91 24.39 -36.49
CA LEU A 154 17.02 24.21 -35.04
C LEU A 154 17.47 25.51 -34.33
N GLN A 155 18.43 26.28 -34.95
CA GLN A 155 18.78 27.60 -34.41
C GLN A 155 17.56 28.52 -34.33
N LEU A 156 16.73 28.57 -35.39
CA LEU A 156 15.49 29.38 -35.37
C LEU A 156 14.50 28.88 -34.31
N ALA A 157 14.29 27.57 -34.22
CA ALA A 157 13.33 26.97 -33.28
C ALA A 157 13.73 27.10 -31.82
N ARG A 158 15.00 27.34 -31.51
CA ARG A 158 15.47 27.64 -30.14
C ARG A 158 14.92 28.94 -29.59
N ASN A 159 14.58 29.89 -30.45
CA ASN A 159 13.89 31.11 -30.03
C ASN A 159 12.37 30.85 -30.01
N PRO A 160 11.69 30.91 -28.86
CA PRO A 160 10.25 30.69 -28.78
C PRO A 160 9.41 31.63 -29.63
N ASP A 161 9.90 32.84 -29.86
CA ASP A 161 9.19 33.87 -30.66
C ASP A 161 9.07 33.50 -32.16
N ASN A 162 10.01 32.65 -32.66
CA ASN A 162 10.00 32.21 -34.05
C ASN A 162 9.10 30.96 -34.25
N LEU A 163 8.72 30.27 -33.19
CA LEU A 163 7.99 28.99 -33.29
C LEU A 163 6.64 29.13 -33.99
N GLU A 164 5.93 30.20 -33.74
CA GLU A 164 4.62 30.44 -34.32
C GLU A 164 4.72 30.70 -35.87
N GLU A 165 5.75 31.41 -36.30
CA GLU A 165 6.02 31.66 -37.74
C GLU A 165 6.46 30.38 -38.46
N LEU A 166 7.38 29.63 -37.88
CA LEU A 166 7.79 28.33 -38.39
C LEU A 166 6.64 27.32 -38.44
N PHE A 167 5.70 27.40 -37.52
CA PHE A 167 4.55 26.52 -37.45
C PHE A 167 3.49 26.84 -38.51
N HIS A 168 3.26 28.15 -38.80
CA HIS A 168 2.32 28.56 -39.86
C HIS A 168 2.74 28.14 -41.25
N ASN A 169 4.02 27.87 -41.46
CA ASN A 169 4.50 27.31 -42.69
C ASN A 169 4.42 25.75 -42.65
N GLU A 170 3.24 25.21 -43.03
CA GLU A 170 3.00 23.76 -43.06
C GLU A 170 3.99 23.00 -43.94
N THR A 171 4.59 23.67 -44.95
CA THR A 171 5.58 23.04 -45.83
C THR A 171 6.88 22.73 -45.11
N ILE A 172 7.34 23.59 -44.21
CA ILE A 172 8.54 23.35 -43.35
C ILE A 172 8.31 22.16 -42.43
N VAL A 173 7.22 22.20 -41.66
CA VAL A 173 6.89 21.14 -40.71
C VAL A 173 6.69 19.79 -41.43
N GLY A 174 6.01 19.82 -42.57
CA GLY A 174 5.82 18.64 -43.42
C GLY A 174 7.12 18.08 -44.00
N ALA A 175 8.04 18.96 -44.47
CA ALA A 175 9.34 18.56 -44.99
C ALA A 175 10.23 17.95 -43.90
N LEU A 176 10.31 18.56 -42.70
CA LEU A 176 11.04 18.02 -41.53
C LEU A 176 10.49 16.66 -41.13
N ALA A 177 9.16 16.50 -41.06
CA ALA A 177 8.54 15.23 -40.70
C ALA A 177 8.82 14.13 -41.76
N ARG A 178 8.81 14.49 -43.05
CA ARG A 178 9.14 13.60 -44.16
C ARG A 178 10.60 13.15 -44.09
N VAL A 179 11.54 14.09 -44.00
CA VAL A 179 12.99 13.81 -43.89
C VAL A 179 13.29 12.94 -42.67
N LEU A 180 12.71 13.25 -41.53
CA LEU A 180 12.85 12.40 -40.34
C LEU A 180 12.38 10.98 -40.62
N LYS A 181 11.22 10.80 -41.27
CA LYS A 181 10.66 9.48 -41.55
C LYS A 181 11.51 8.65 -42.55
N GLU A 182 12.10 9.30 -43.54
CA GLU A 182 12.86 8.66 -44.60
C GLU A 182 14.32 8.39 -44.21
N ASP A 183 14.97 9.38 -43.60
CA ASP A 183 16.44 9.41 -43.46
C ASP A 183 16.97 9.20 -42.05
N TRP A 184 16.16 9.03 -41.01
CA TRP A 184 16.61 8.89 -39.60
C TRP A 184 17.64 7.76 -39.37
N LYS A 185 17.58 6.67 -40.14
CA LYS A 185 18.57 5.56 -40.06
C LYS A 185 19.92 5.90 -40.66
N ARG A 186 19.98 6.88 -41.58
CA ARG A 186 21.17 7.24 -42.31
C ARG A 186 22.11 8.15 -41.53
N SER A 187 21.53 9.04 -40.70
CA SER A 187 22.27 9.96 -39.88
C SER A 187 21.61 10.18 -38.52
N THR A 188 22.31 9.80 -37.44
CA THR A 188 21.90 10.08 -36.07
C THR A 188 21.84 11.58 -35.81
N GLU A 189 22.74 12.36 -36.37
CA GLU A 189 22.83 13.81 -36.23
C GLU A 189 21.64 14.52 -36.87
N LEU A 190 21.26 14.14 -38.08
CA LEU A 190 20.05 14.64 -38.75
C LEU A 190 18.81 14.34 -37.93
N ALA A 191 18.66 13.12 -37.47
CA ALA A 191 17.53 12.71 -36.60
C ALA A 191 17.50 13.54 -35.31
N THR A 192 18.66 13.79 -34.68
CA THR A 192 18.78 14.58 -33.47
C THR A 192 18.31 16.02 -33.70
N HIS A 193 18.77 16.67 -34.80
CA HIS A 193 18.38 18.05 -35.10
C HIS A 193 16.88 18.18 -35.33
N ILE A 194 16.29 17.28 -36.15
CA ILE A 194 14.86 17.34 -36.47
C ILE A 194 14.00 17.04 -35.23
N ILE A 195 14.36 16.02 -34.42
CA ILE A 195 13.63 15.72 -33.20
C ILE A 195 13.78 16.87 -32.19
N SER A 196 14.93 17.57 -32.12
CA SER A 196 15.14 18.75 -31.30
C SER A 196 14.24 19.91 -31.73
N ILE A 197 13.98 20.11 -33.02
CA ILE A 197 13.01 21.10 -33.50
C ILE A 197 11.61 20.75 -33.00
N PHE A 198 11.18 19.50 -33.14
CA PHE A 198 9.87 19.07 -32.64
C PHE A 198 9.80 19.10 -31.12
N PHE A 199 10.92 18.90 -30.42
CA PHE A 199 10.97 19.11 -28.96
C PHE A 199 10.72 20.59 -28.62
N CYS A 200 11.31 21.56 -29.32
CA CYS A 200 11.02 22.98 -29.12
C CYS A 200 9.51 23.26 -29.27
N PHE A 201 8.86 22.71 -30.28
CA PHE A 201 7.41 22.81 -30.42
C PHE A 201 6.65 22.12 -29.27
N SER A 202 7.11 20.97 -28.77
CA SER A 202 6.42 20.18 -27.76
C SER A 202 6.34 20.86 -26.39
N ASN A 203 7.15 21.90 -26.14
CA ASN A 203 7.10 22.70 -24.91
C ASN A 203 5.80 23.53 -24.79
N PHE A 204 5.05 23.63 -25.88
CA PHE A 204 3.79 24.39 -25.93
C PHE A 204 2.64 23.49 -26.38
N SER A 205 1.64 23.32 -25.53
CA SER A 205 0.52 22.38 -25.76
C SER A 205 -0.28 22.64 -27.04
N HIS A 206 -0.34 23.89 -27.51
CA HIS A 206 -1.08 24.22 -28.74
C HIS A 206 -0.43 23.61 -30.02
N PHE A 207 0.87 23.30 -30.00
CA PHE A 207 1.54 22.62 -31.10
C PHE A 207 1.43 21.10 -31.05
N HIS A 208 0.98 20.51 -29.91
CA HIS A 208 0.88 19.06 -29.77
C HIS A 208 0.02 18.41 -30.87
N GLY A 209 -1.04 19.10 -31.30
CA GLY A 209 -1.93 18.61 -32.37
C GLY A 209 -1.20 18.26 -33.66
N VAL A 210 -0.26 19.09 -34.12
CA VAL A 210 0.52 18.89 -35.34
C VAL A 210 1.57 17.79 -35.16
N ILE A 211 2.26 17.79 -34.02
CA ILE A 211 3.21 16.72 -33.71
C ILE A 211 2.52 15.35 -33.72
N LEU A 212 1.29 15.26 -33.24
CA LEU A 212 0.46 14.05 -33.30
C LEU A 212 -0.02 13.74 -34.72
N HIS A 213 -0.38 14.76 -35.53
CA HIS A 213 -0.79 14.57 -36.91
C HIS A 213 0.31 13.89 -37.73
N PHE A 214 1.54 14.38 -37.63
CA PHE A 214 2.70 13.78 -38.30
C PHE A 214 3.22 12.49 -37.66
N LYS A 215 2.63 12.06 -36.55
CA LYS A 215 2.97 10.84 -35.79
C LYS A 215 4.43 10.83 -35.29
N ILE A 216 4.98 12.01 -35.00
CA ILE A 216 6.38 12.17 -34.56
C ILE A 216 6.67 11.37 -33.28
N GLY A 217 5.76 11.38 -32.30
CA GLY A 217 5.94 10.59 -31.06
C GLY A 217 6.06 9.08 -31.34
N ALA A 218 5.27 8.55 -32.27
CA ALA A 218 5.38 7.14 -32.68
C ALA A 218 6.72 6.84 -33.40
N LEU A 219 7.21 7.78 -34.19
CA LEU A 219 8.50 7.66 -34.86
C LEU A 219 9.66 7.73 -33.86
N CYS A 220 9.59 8.64 -32.86
CA CYS A 220 10.57 8.71 -31.77
C CYS A 220 10.66 7.37 -31.01
N MET A 221 9.54 6.72 -30.71
CA MET A 221 9.56 5.39 -30.08
C MET A 221 10.25 4.34 -30.96
N THR A 222 10.04 4.39 -32.27
CA THR A 222 10.72 3.48 -33.21
C THR A 222 12.23 3.77 -33.28
N VAL A 223 12.63 5.03 -33.26
CA VAL A 223 14.03 5.45 -33.22
C VAL A 223 14.71 4.96 -31.93
N ILE A 224 14.04 5.15 -30.77
CA ILE A 224 14.54 4.68 -29.48
C ILE A 224 14.75 3.16 -29.48
N ASP A 225 13.75 2.39 -29.90
CA ASP A 225 13.84 0.92 -29.94
C ASP A 225 15.00 0.45 -30.84
N TYR A 226 15.16 1.09 -32.00
CA TYR A 226 16.24 0.75 -32.92
C TYR A 226 17.62 1.08 -32.32
N GLU A 227 17.79 2.25 -31.74
CA GLU A 227 19.07 2.68 -31.16
C GLU A 227 19.43 1.82 -29.94
N LEU A 228 18.46 1.43 -29.11
CA LEU A 228 18.71 0.50 -27.99
C LEU A 228 19.16 -0.88 -28.48
N LYS A 229 18.53 -1.42 -29.53
CA LYS A 229 18.95 -2.69 -30.14
C LYS A 229 20.34 -2.60 -30.75
N LYS A 230 20.66 -1.47 -31.38
CA LYS A 230 21.97 -1.20 -31.99
C LYS A 230 23.06 -1.11 -30.92
N TYR A 231 22.77 -0.49 -29.78
CA TYR A 231 23.67 -0.47 -28.63
C TYR A 231 23.98 -1.89 -28.14
N ASP A 232 22.96 -2.74 -28.00
CA ASP A 232 23.15 -4.14 -27.55
C ASP A 232 24.11 -4.89 -28.49
N LEU A 233 23.89 -4.77 -29.79
CA LEU A 233 24.76 -5.41 -30.80
C LEU A 233 26.21 -4.93 -30.70
N TRP A 234 26.44 -3.63 -30.52
CA TRP A 234 27.77 -3.08 -30.37
C TRP A 234 28.46 -3.47 -29.07
N ASN A 235 27.70 -3.45 -27.99
CA ASN A 235 28.21 -3.88 -26.68
C ASN A 235 28.62 -5.37 -26.71
N ASP A 236 27.80 -6.22 -27.33
CA ASP A 236 28.11 -7.64 -27.52
C ASP A 236 29.39 -7.85 -28.31
N GLU A 237 29.61 -7.04 -29.37
CA GLU A 237 30.83 -7.08 -30.16
C GLU A 237 32.07 -6.68 -29.33
N ILE A 238 31.97 -5.62 -28.53
CA ILE A 238 33.03 -5.18 -27.62
C ILE A 238 33.35 -6.25 -26.57
N GLN A 239 32.32 -6.86 -25.99
CA GLN A 239 32.47 -7.93 -24.98
C GLN A 239 33.10 -9.19 -25.60
N LYS A 240 32.77 -9.55 -26.86
CA LYS A 240 33.41 -10.64 -27.60
C LYS A 240 34.90 -10.36 -27.82
N LYS A 241 35.23 -9.14 -28.27
CA LYS A 241 36.66 -8.73 -28.44
C LYS A 241 37.42 -8.80 -27.11
N LYS A 242 36.80 -8.38 -26.01
CA LYS A 242 37.39 -8.45 -24.66
C LYS A 242 37.68 -9.89 -24.22
N ARG A 243 36.75 -10.82 -24.48
CA ARG A 243 36.94 -12.25 -24.15
C ARG A 243 38.01 -12.88 -24.99
N ASN A 244 38.03 -12.62 -26.28
CA ASN A 244 39.08 -13.14 -27.20
C ASN A 244 40.50 -12.73 -26.76
N ILE A 245 40.67 -11.48 -26.25
CA ILE A 245 41.99 -11.01 -25.74
C ILE A 245 42.44 -11.82 -24.50
N SER A 246 41.49 -12.31 -23.66
CA SER A 246 41.84 -13.09 -22.49
C SER A 246 42.45 -14.46 -22.84
N GLU A 247 42.14 -14.99 -24.03
CA GLU A 247 42.50 -16.32 -24.49
C GLU A 247 43.79 -16.36 -25.35
N LEU A 248 44.33 -15.16 -25.77
CA LEU A 248 45.48 -15.07 -26.66
C LEU A 248 46.85 -15.12 -25.93
N GLU A 249 47.89 -15.59 -26.63
CA GLU A 249 49.28 -15.59 -26.16
C GLU A 249 49.88 -14.16 -26.15
N LYS A 250 51.06 -13.99 -25.44
CA LYS A 250 51.58 -12.66 -25.06
C LYS A 250 51.85 -11.69 -26.22
N GLU A 251 52.30 -12.14 -27.39
CA GLU A 251 52.63 -11.25 -28.53
C GLU A 251 51.37 -10.80 -29.31
N GLU A 252 50.41 -11.71 -29.52
CA GLU A 252 49.13 -11.40 -30.17
C GLU A 252 48.24 -10.55 -29.29
N LYS A 253 48.36 -10.69 -27.97
CA LYS A 253 47.61 -9.95 -26.97
C LYS A 253 47.82 -8.44 -27.04
N ILE A 254 49.01 -7.97 -27.36
CA ILE A 254 49.32 -6.53 -27.47
C ILE A 254 48.57 -5.92 -28.65
N ARG A 255 48.63 -6.54 -29.84
CA ARG A 255 47.89 -6.06 -31.03
C ARG A 255 46.41 -6.09 -30.88
N ALA A 256 45.89 -7.18 -30.33
CA ALA A 256 44.46 -7.34 -30.04
C ALA A 256 43.97 -6.30 -29.02
N LYS A 257 44.77 -5.93 -28.04
CA LYS A 257 44.45 -4.87 -27.07
C LYS A 257 44.41 -3.48 -27.72
N GLU A 258 45.36 -3.14 -28.61
CA GLU A 258 45.32 -1.87 -29.34
C GLU A 258 44.07 -1.75 -30.24
N GLU A 259 43.71 -2.84 -30.89
CA GLU A 259 42.48 -2.89 -31.72
C GLU A 259 41.20 -2.78 -30.88
N TYR A 260 41.17 -3.42 -29.70
CA TYR A 260 40.10 -3.29 -28.73
C TYR A 260 39.98 -1.85 -28.24
N ASP A 261 41.08 -1.20 -27.83
CA ASP A 261 41.09 0.18 -27.33
C ASP A 261 40.61 1.17 -28.42
N LYS A 262 40.96 0.96 -29.69
CA LYS A 262 40.40 1.73 -30.81
C LYS A 262 38.91 1.51 -30.98
N SER A 263 38.44 0.26 -30.85
CA SER A 263 37.04 -0.09 -30.95
C SER A 263 36.22 0.51 -29.79
N VAL A 264 36.74 0.52 -28.56
CA VAL A 264 36.14 1.15 -27.39
C VAL A 264 35.97 2.65 -27.58
N LYS A 265 37.03 3.36 -28.00
CA LYS A 265 36.94 4.81 -28.26
C LYS A 265 35.93 5.17 -29.33
N LYS A 266 35.84 4.35 -30.39
CA LYS A 266 34.80 4.52 -31.41
C LYS A 266 33.39 4.29 -30.84
N PHE A 267 33.25 3.25 -30.05
CA PHE A 267 32.00 2.94 -29.38
C PHE A 267 31.55 4.08 -28.46
N GLU A 268 32.41 4.59 -27.59
CA GLU A 268 32.12 5.71 -26.70
C GLU A 268 31.68 6.97 -27.46
N SER A 269 32.33 7.30 -28.58
CA SER A 269 31.93 8.45 -29.42
C SER A 269 30.56 8.27 -30.04
N VAL A 270 30.22 7.05 -30.45
CA VAL A 270 28.88 6.75 -31.03
C VAL A 270 27.81 6.73 -29.95
N VAL A 271 28.14 6.20 -28.76
CA VAL A 271 27.21 6.18 -27.60
C VAL A 271 26.85 7.60 -27.18
N LYS A 272 27.82 8.54 -27.14
CA LYS A 272 27.51 9.95 -26.81
C LYS A 272 26.48 10.57 -27.77
N LYS A 273 26.63 10.34 -29.08
CA LYS A 273 25.68 10.82 -30.08
C LYS A 273 24.31 10.16 -29.93
N GLN A 274 24.29 8.88 -29.56
CA GLN A 274 23.08 8.11 -29.31
C GLN A 274 22.35 8.62 -28.05
N GLU A 275 23.09 8.85 -26.96
CA GLU A 275 22.53 9.39 -25.72
C GLU A 275 21.87 10.76 -25.94
N GLN A 276 22.46 11.60 -26.76
CA GLN A 276 21.87 12.90 -27.11
C GLN A 276 20.53 12.72 -27.86
N LEU A 277 20.49 11.82 -28.85
CA LEU A 277 19.28 11.50 -29.59
C LEU A 277 18.20 10.91 -28.67
N LEU A 278 18.55 9.97 -27.80
CA LEU A 278 17.64 9.37 -26.82
C LEU A 278 17.10 10.42 -25.87
N ARG A 279 17.96 11.32 -25.35
CA ARG A 279 17.56 12.38 -24.43
C ARG A 279 16.51 13.29 -25.03
N VAL A 280 16.72 13.81 -26.23
CA VAL A 280 15.74 14.68 -26.89
C VAL A 280 14.46 13.94 -27.22
N SER A 281 14.56 12.68 -27.65
CA SER A 281 13.40 11.85 -27.97
C SER A 281 12.53 11.57 -26.72
N PHE A 282 13.15 11.28 -25.58
CA PHE A 282 12.42 11.08 -24.32
C PHE A 282 11.80 12.37 -23.77
N TYR A 283 12.49 13.53 -23.90
CA TYR A 283 11.91 14.81 -23.51
C TYR A 283 10.66 15.14 -24.34
N LEU A 284 10.73 14.95 -25.65
CA LEU A 284 9.57 15.16 -26.52
C LEU A 284 8.41 14.25 -26.13
N LEU A 285 8.68 12.96 -25.88
CA LEU A 285 7.65 12.03 -25.45
C LEU A 285 7.10 12.37 -24.07
N LEU A 286 7.92 12.84 -23.14
CA LEU A 286 7.50 13.27 -21.80
C LEU A 286 6.53 14.47 -21.88
N ASN A 287 6.82 15.46 -22.74
CA ASN A 287 5.94 16.59 -22.96
C ASN A 287 4.60 16.15 -23.58
N LEU A 288 4.64 15.27 -24.59
CA LEU A 288 3.40 14.76 -25.21
C LEU A 288 2.58 13.88 -24.26
N ALA A 289 3.21 13.23 -23.27
CA ALA A 289 2.53 12.43 -22.25
C ALA A 289 1.77 13.25 -21.20
N GLU A 290 1.68 14.59 -21.33
CA GLU A 290 0.77 15.41 -20.53
C GLU A 290 -0.69 15.14 -20.89
N ASP A 291 -0.99 14.75 -22.14
CA ASP A 291 -2.29 14.25 -22.55
C ASP A 291 -2.41 12.75 -22.22
N LEU A 292 -3.33 12.39 -21.32
CA LEU A 292 -3.59 11.01 -20.89
C LEU A 292 -3.91 10.08 -22.07
N LYS A 293 -4.60 10.56 -23.11
CA LYS A 293 -4.91 9.75 -24.30
C LYS A 293 -3.64 9.41 -25.10
N VAL A 294 -2.69 10.36 -25.12
CA VAL A 294 -1.40 10.14 -25.77
C VAL A 294 -0.54 9.20 -24.93
N GLU A 295 -0.52 9.37 -23.60
CA GLU A 295 0.16 8.48 -22.67
C GLU A 295 -0.33 7.03 -22.83
N MET A 296 -1.65 6.79 -22.83
CA MET A 296 -2.22 5.46 -23.07
C MET A 296 -1.79 4.86 -24.41
N LYS A 297 -1.70 5.67 -25.49
CA LYS A 297 -1.21 5.20 -26.78
C LYS A 297 0.28 4.86 -26.76
N MET A 298 1.10 5.61 -26.00
CA MET A 298 2.51 5.31 -25.80
C MET A 298 2.71 4.02 -25.00
N ARG A 299 1.92 3.82 -23.95
CA ARG A 299 1.90 2.57 -23.18
C ARG A 299 1.64 1.37 -24.10
N ASN A 300 0.57 1.41 -24.85
CA ASN A 300 0.21 0.32 -25.79
C ASN A 300 1.28 0.05 -26.86
N LYS A 301 2.25 0.94 -27.02
CA LYS A 301 3.42 0.78 -27.90
C LYS A 301 4.68 0.41 -27.14
N GLY A 302 4.60 0.12 -25.86
CA GLY A 302 5.71 -0.35 -25.03
C GLY A 302 6.69 0.73 -24.58
N ILE A 303 6.25 1.96 -24.31
CA ILE A 303 7.13 3.03 -23.82
C ILE A 303 7.79 2.64 -22.49
N VAL A 304 7.08 1.95 -21.60
CA VAL A 304 7.60 1.48 -20.31
C VAL A 304 8.79 0.54 -20.54
N MET A 305 8.65 -0.43 -21.42
CA MET A 305 9.74 -1.34 -21.79
C MET A 305 10.96 -0.58 -22.30
N LEU A 306 10.77 0.41 -23.17
CA LEU A 306 11.88 1.21 -23.73
C LEU A 306 12.60 2.01 -22.66
N LEU A 307 11.86 2.64 -21.73
CA LEU A 307 12.41 3.38 -20.61
C LEU A 307 13.18 2.44 -19.67
N VAL A 308 12.60 1.32 -19.28
CA VAL A 308 13.25 0.36 -18.38
C VAL A 308 14.52 -0.23 -19.00
N LYS A 309 14.51 -0.54 -20.29
CA LYS A 309 15.73 -0.98 -21.01
C LYS A 309 16.81 0.08 -21.07
N SER A 310 16.44 1.36 -21.09
CA SER A 310 17.42 2.46 -21.16
C SER A 310 18.20 2.60 -19.85
N LEU A 311 17.68 2.16 -18.70
CA LEU A 311 18.38 2.22 -17.41
C LEU A 311 19.68 1.41 -17.39
N ASP A 312 19.76 0.32 -18.14
CA ASP A 312 20.93 -0.57 -18.15
C ASP A 312 22.02 -0.11 -19.12
N ARG A 313 21.74 0.88 -19.97
CA ARG A 313 22.54 1.17 -21.17
C ARG A 313 23.24 2.52 -21.14
N THR A 314 23.07 3.27 -20.08
CA THR A 314 23.71 4.58 -19.96
C THR A 314 24.25 4.78 -18.55
N GLU A 315 25.41 5.40 -18.45
CA GLU A 315 26.00 5.92 -17.22
C GLU A 315 25.79 7.44 -17.10
N ASN A 316 25.17 8.05 -18.12
CA ASN A 316 24.88 9.48 -18.16
C ASN A 316 23.79 9.82 -17.15
N SER A 317 24.17 10.53 -16.08
CA SER A 317 23.27 10.87 -14.99
C SER A 317 22.06 11.73 -15.43
N GLU A 318 22.23 12.60 -16.43
CA GLU A 318 21.13 13.43 -16.96
C GLU A 318 20.10 12.60 -17.73
N LEU A 319 20.56 11.65 -18.54
CA LEU A 319 19.66 10.73 -19.24
C LEU A 319 18.98 9.78 -18.27
N LEU A 320 19.70 9.24 -17.28
CA LEU A 320 19.09 8.43 -16.20
C LEU A 320 18.04 9.20 -15.43
N MET A 321 18.31 10.45 -15.08
CA MET A 321 17.38 11.31 -14.37
C MET A 321 16.09 11.55 -15.17
N LEU A 322 16.21 11.79 -16.48
CA LEU A 322 15.08 11.94 -17.39
C LEU A 322 14.25 10.65 -17.48
N VAL A 323 14.91 9.51 -17.67
CA VAL A 323 14.25 8.21 -17.78
C VAL A 323 13.51 7.84 -16.48
N VAL A 324 14.18 8.02 -15.34
CA VAL A 324 13.55 7.76 -14.02
C VAL A 324 12.40 8.73 -13.74
N SER A 325 12.53 10.02 -14.15
CA SER A 325 11.45 11.01 -14.03
C SER A 325 10.23 10.61 -14.86
N PHE A 326 10.46 10.12 -16.06
CA PHE A 326 9.39 9.66 -16.92
C PHE A 326 8.72 8.39 -16.35
N LEU A 327 9.49 7.42 -15.90
CA LEU A 327 8.98 6.23 -15.20
C LEU A 327 8.18 6.61 -13.95
N LYS A 328 8.68 7.58 -13.14
CA LYS A 328 7.94 8.10 -11.99
C LYS A 328 6.59 8.69 -12.39
N LYS A 329 6.52 9.47 -13.48
CA LYS A 329 5.25 10.01 -14.00
C LYS A 329 4.29 8.88 -14.38
N LEU A 330 4.76 7.88 -15.11
CA LEU A 330 3.96 6.74 -15.56
C LEU A 330 3.53 5.82 -14.41
N SER A 331 4.31 5.74 -13.31
CA SER A 331 4.05 4.84 -12.18
C SER A 331 2.83 5.21 -11.33
N ILE A 332 2.10 6.28 -11.66
CA ILE A 332 0.83 6.63 -11.03
C ILE A 332 -0.26 5.59 -11.38
N PHE A 333 -0.24 5.07 -12.60
CA PHE A 333 -1.23 4.11 -13.07
C PHE A 333 -0.78 2.66 -12.82
N ILE A 334 -1.72 1.83 -12.37
CA ILE A 334 -1.46 0.43 -12.00
C ILE A 334 -0.95 -0.40 -13.18
N GLU A 335 -1.50 -0.17 -14.37
CA GLU A 335 -1.12 -0.90 -15.58
C GLU A 335 0.34 -0.64 -15.97
N ASN A 336 0.79 0.62 -15.82
CA ASN A 336 2.19 0.97 -16.06
C ASN A 336 3.11 0.33 -15.01
N LYS A 337 2.66 0.25 -13.73
CA LYS A 337 3.43 -0.44 -12.68
C LYS A 337 3.58 -1.93 -12.97
N ASN A 338 2.53 -2.57 -13.46
CA ASN A 338 2.55 -3.99 -13.82
C ASN A 338 3.57 -4.24 -14.96
N GLU A 339 3.57 -3.41 -16.01
CA GLU A 339 4.55 -3.48 -17.09
C GLU A 339 5.99 -3.21 -16.59
N MET A 340 6.17 -2.26 -15.67
CA MET A 340 7.47 -2.04 -15.01
C MET A 340 7.93 -3.27 -14.22
N ALA A 341 7.01 -3.94 -13.54
CA ALA A 341 7.26 -5.17 -12.76
C ALA A 341 7.68 -6.34 -13.66
N GLU A 342 7.02 -6.53 -14.80
CA GLU A 342 7.36 -7.54 -15.83
C GLU A 342 8.77 -7.34 -16.37
N HIS A 343 9.20 -6.07 -16.49
CA HIS A 343 10.55 -5.72 -16.97
C HIS A 343 11.59 -5.58 -15.85
N CYS A 344 11.32 -6.10 -14.64
CA CYS A 344 12.27 -6.16 -13.54
C CYS A 344 12.83 -4.78 -13.13
N ILE A 345 11.97 -3.79 -12.99
CA ILE A 345 12.35 -2.40 -12.67
C ILE A 345 13.14 -2.29 -11.35
N ILE A 346 12.77 -3.04 -10.30
CA ILE A 346 13.43 -2.98 -8.99
C ILE A 346 14.90 -3.39 -9.09
N GLU A 347 15.20 -4.43 -9.85
CA GLU A 347 16.58 -4.90 -10.07
C GLU A 347 17.45 -3.80 -10.70
N ARG A 348 16.88 -3.04 -11.63
CA ARG A 348 17.59 -1.95 -12.33
C ARG A 348 17.69 -0.67 -11.51
N LEU A 349 16.74 -0.41 -10.60
CA LEU A 349 16.81 0.72 -9.69
C LEU A 349 17.74 0.49 -8.49
N ALA A 350 17.93 -0.77 -8.08
CA ALA A 350 18.72 -1.11 -6.91
C ALA A 350 20.18 -0.62 -6.96
N PRO A 351 20.89 -0.57 -8.11
CA PRO A 351 22.22 0.04 -8.23
C PRO A 351 22.21 1.56 -8.09
N LEU A 352 21.09 2.24 -8.42
CA LEU A 352 20.95 3.69 -8.32
C LEU A 352 20.69 4.18 -6.88
N VAL A 353 20.58 3.27 -5.91
CA VAL A 353 20.36 3.60 -4.50
C VAL A 353 21.45 2.92 -3.66
N PRO A 354 22.29 3.71 -2.94
CA PRO A 354 22.49 5.14 -3.09
C PRO A 354 23.32 5.49 -4.35
N CYS A 355 23.27 6.74 -4.80
CA CYS A 355 24.15 7.27 -5.84
C CYS A 355 24.63 8.69 -5.48
N ASP A 356 25.72 9.14 -6.13
CA ASP A 356 26.36 10.43 -5.84
C ASP A 356 25.52 11.64 -6.30
N ASN A 357 24.68 11.45 -7.31
CA ASN A 357 23.78 12.49 -7.80
C ASN A 357 22.53 12.54 -6.94
N GLU A 358 22.40 13.60 -6.13
CA GLU A 358 21.31 13.75 -5.16
C GLU A 358 19.94 13.88 -5.82
N ASP A 359 19.84 14.54 -6.98
CA ASP A 359 18.59 14.68 -7.73
C ASP A 359 18.13 13.33 -8.30
N LEU A 360 19.06 12.57 -8.88
CA LEU A 360 18.79 11.22 -9.37
C LEU A 360 18.36 10.29 -8.24
N LEU A 361 19.02 10.37 -7.09
CA LEU A 361 18.66 9.61 -5.90
C LEU A 361 17.24 9.95 -5.43
N ASN A 362 16.92 11.24 -5.34
CA ASN A 362 15.58 11.69 -4.89
C ASN A 362 14.48 11.19 -5.83
N ILE A 363 14.67 11.30 -7.14
CA ILE A 363 13.68 10.83 -8.12
C ILE A 363 13.55 9.32 -8.09
N SER A 364 14.67 8.59 -7.94
CA SER A 364 14.68 7.12 -7.82
C SER A 364 13.94 6.65 -6.57
N LEU A 365 14.14 7.32 -5.43
CA LEU A 365 13.42 7.03 -4.19
C LEU A 365 11.92 7.30 -4.33
N ARG A 366 11.52 8.39 -5.01
CA ARG A 366 10.10 8.67 -5.27
C ARG A 366 9.45 7.63 -6.19
N LEU A 367 10.18 7.14 -7.20
CA LEU A 367 9.70 6.04 -8.04
C LEU A 367 9.58 4.75 -7.21
N LEU A 368 10.58 4.42 -6.38
CA LEU A 368 10.51 3.27 -5.48
C LEU A 368 9.32 3.39 -4.50
N LYS A 369 9.01 4.59 -3.98
CA LYS A 369 7.82 4.83 -3.15
C LYS A 369 6.54 4.51 -3.92
N ASN A 370 6.41 4.93 -5.18
CA ASN A 370 5.25 4.60 -6.01
C ASN A 370 5.12 3.09 -6.28
N LEU A 371 6.25 2.38 -6.43
CA LEU A 371 6.26 0.94 -6.66
C LEU A 371 6.03 0.13 -5.37
N SER A 372 6.36 0.69 -4.18
CA SER A 372 6.23 0.00 -2.91
C SER A 372 4.78 -0.21 -2.42
N PHE A 373 3.79 0.37 -3.11
CA PHE A 373 2.38 0.05 -2.87
C PHE A 373 2.03 -1.41 -3.23
N ASP A 374 2.77 -2.01 -4.13
CA ASP A 374 2.61 -3.39 -4.55
C ASP A 374 3.44 -4.36 -3.70
N SER A 375 2.82 -5.45 -3.19
CA SER A 375 3.46 -6.41 -2.29
C SER A 375 4.57 -7.21 -2.95
N GLU A 376 4.40 -7.57 -4.24
CA GLU A 376 5.43 -8.30 -4.99
C GLU A 376 6.68 -7.42 -5.19
N GLN A 377 6.47 -6.12 -5.49
CA GLN A 377 7.57 -5.17 -5.62
C GLN A 377 8.30 -4.95 -4.28
N ARG A 378 7.58 -4.88 -3.14
CA ARG A 378 8.20 -4.82 -1.81
C ARG A 378 9.08 -6.05 -1.54
N SER A 379 8.60 -7.24 -1.89
CA SER A 379 9.37 -8.48 -1.78
C SER A 379 10.64 -8.46 -2.63
N LYS A 380 10.56 -7.92 -3.86
CA LYS A 380 11.72 -7.71 -4.74
C LYS A 380 12.70 -6.68 -4.16
N MET A 381 12.21 -5.58 -3.55
CA MET A 381 13.07 -4.58 -2.89
C MET A 381 13.94 -5.23 -1.80
N ILE A 382 13.36 -6.09 -0.99
CA ILE A 382 14.09 -6.83 0.04
C ILE A 382 15.10 -7.79 -0.61
N LYS A 383 14.67 -8.58 -1.61
CA LYS A 383 15.50 -9.55 -2.31
C LYS A 383 16.75 -8.92 -2.93
N PHE A 384 16.64 -7.73 -3.52
CA PHE A 384 17.75 -6.99 -4.14
C PHE A 384 18.53 -6.10 -3.15
N GLY A 385 18.29 -6.28 -1.84
CA GLY A 385 19.09 -5.64 -0.79
C GLY A 385 18.87 -4.15 -0.65
N LEU A 386 17.70 -3.63 -1.02
CA LEU A 386 17.39 -2.21 -0.85
C LEU A 386 17.13 -1.83 0.61
N LEU A 387 16.66 -2.77 1.47
CA LEU A 387 16.34 -2.46 2.84
C LEU A 387 17.51 -1.83 3.64
N PRO A 388 18.72 -2.42 3.73
CA PRO A 388 19.83 -1.81 4.44
C PRO A 388 20.29 -0.48 3.80
N LYS A 389 20.20 -0.34 2.48
CA LYS A 389 20.53 0.89 1.76
C LYS A 389 19.56 2.03 2.11
N LEU A 390 18.26 1.74 2.18
CA LEU A 390 17.24 2.70 2.60
C LEU A 390 17.45 3.12 4.06
N VAL A 391 17.75 2.18 4.95
CA VAL A 391 18.05 2.48 6.35
C VAL A 391 19.24 3.45 6.49
N SER A 392 20.31 3.27 5.71
CA SER A 392 21.45 4.18 5.74
C SER A 392 21.10 5.62 5.31
N LEU A 393 20.06 5.80 4.50
CA LEU A 393 19.59 7.12 4.03
C LEU A 393 18.68 7.84 5.04
N LEU A 394 18.25 7.20 6.13
CA LEU A 394 17.42 7.84 7.15
C LEU A 394 18.09 9.04 7.84
N ASN A 395 19.42 9.07 7.86
CA ASN A 395 20.18 10.17 8.43
C ASN A 395 20.26 11.41 7.52
N ASN A 396 19.81 11.31 6.26
CA ASN A 396 19.77 12.42 5.31
C ASN A 396 18.38 13.08 5.34
N GLU A 397 18.30 14.30 5.87
CA GLU A 397 17.06 15.05 6.02
C GLU A 397 16.32 15.27 4.68
N ASN A 398 17.05 15.37 3.55
CA ASN A 398 16.45 15.57 2.23
C ASN A 398 15.64 14.36 1.75
N HIS A 399 16.02 13.16 2.19
CA HIS A 399 15.40 11.90 1.75
C HIS A 399 14.58 11.20 2.81
N LYS A 400 14.72 11.62 4.07
CA LYS A 400 14.13 11.00 5.26
C LYS A 400 12.65 10.66 5.10
N ILE A 401 11.82 11.62 4.70
CA ILE A 401 10.36 11.45 4.59
C ILE A 401 10.00 10.41 3.50
N VAL A 402 10.68 10.46 2.36
CA VAL A 402 10.42 9.50 1.26
C VAL A 402 10.86 8.11 1.68
N VAL A 403 12.02 8.00 2.33
CA VAL A 403 12.56 6.72 2.81
C VAL A 403 11.68 6.12 3.90
N LEU A 404 11.23 6.92 4.88
CA LEU A 404 10.29 6.48 5.90
C LEU A 404 9.01 5.92 5.27
N GLY A 405 8.46 6.60 4.23
CA GLY A 405 7.29 6.11 3.51
C GLY A 405 7.53 4.77 2.82
N ILE A 406 8.71 4.53 2.23
CA ILE A 406 9.05 3.23 1.62
C ILE A 406 9.18 2.15 2.69
N LEU A 407 9.91 2.44 3.79
CA LEU A 407 10.09 1.50 4.90
C LEU A 407 8.76 1.16 5.58
N TYR A 408 7.86 2.14 5.70
CA TYR A 408 6.49 1.92 6.17
C TYR A 408 5.75 0.93 5.27
N HIS A 409 5.77 1.12 3.93
CA HIS A 409 5.14 0.18 3.01
C HIS A 409 5.76 -1.22 3.10
N ILE A 410 7.08 -1.34 3.20
CA ILE A 410 7.75 -2.64 3.37
C ILE A 410 7.31 -3.30 4.68
N SER A 411 7.10 -2.53 5.75
CA SER A 411 6.68 -3.04 7.06
C SER A 411 5.23 -3.51 7.12
N MET A 412 4.43 -3.31 6.06
CA MET A 412 3.06 -3.83 6.01
C MET A 412 3.02 -5.36 5.88
N ASP A 413 4.04 -5.96 5.28
CA ASP A 413 4.12 -7.41 5.08
C ASP A 413 4.76 -8.10 6.30
N ASP A 414 4.08 -9.08 6.91
CA ASP A 414 4.55 -9.75 8.12
C ASP A 414 5.90 -10.45 7.95
N LYS A 415 6.12 -11.08 6.80
CA LYS A 415 7.41 -11.70 6.46
C LYS A 415 8.53 -10.67 6.37
N ALA A 416 8.21 -9.47 5.89
CA ALA A 416 9.17 -8.38 5.76
C ALA A 416 9.56 -7.78 7.11
N LYS A 417 8.64 -7.70 8.09
CA LYS A 417 8.91 -7.15 9.43
C LYS A 417 10.11 -7.82 10.10
N THR A 418 10.23 -9.14 9.97
CA THR A 418 11.38 -9.88 10.53
C THR A 418 12.71 -9.46 9.90
N MET A 419 12.72 -9.02 8.63
CA MET A 419 13.95 -8.61 7.95
C MET A 419 14.56 -7.34 8.52
N PHE A 420 13.76 -6.50 9.16
CA PHE A 420 14.26 -5.28 9.82
C PHE A 420 15.18 -5.59 11.01
N THR A 421 15.05 -6.76 11.65
CA THR A 421 15.93 -7.18 12.74
C THR A 421 17.37 -7.45 12.30
N TYR A 422 17.61 -7.64 11.00
CA TYR A 422 18.94 -7.82 10.41
C TYR A 422 19.57 -6.50 9.96
N THR A 423 18.97 -5.36 10.31
CA THR A 423 19.43 -4.02 9.98
C THR A 423 19.45 -3.14 11.22
N ASP A 424 20.11 -1.99 11.13
CA ASP A 424 20.10 -0.97 12.20
C ASP A 424 18.81 -0.11 12.19
N CYS A 425 17.76 -0.54 11.49
CA CYS A 425 16.53 0.24 11.33
C CYS A 425 15.87 0.53 12.68
N ILE A 426 15.67 -0.52 13.48
CA ILE A 426 14.95 -0.40 14.76
C ILE A 426 15.65 0.60 15.71
N PRO A 427 16.96 0.48 16.01
CA PRO A 427 17.65 1.47 16.83
C PRO A 427 17.57 2.89 16.27
N VAL A 428 17.71 3.06 14.94
CA VAL A 428 17.67 4.37 14.29
C VAL A 428 16.29 5.00 14.42
N VAL A 429 15.21 4.29 14.07
CA VAL A 429 13.85 4.84 14.13
C VAL A 429 13.40 5.09 15.57
N MET A 430 13.80 4.25 16.53
CA MET A 430 13.51 4.46 17.94
C MET A 430 14.24 5.70 18.48
N LYS A 431 15.49 5.91 18.10
CA LYS A 431 16.20 7.13 18.44
C LYS A 431 15.53 8.37 17.84
N MET A 432 15.16 8.32 16.55
CA MET A 432 14.43 9.41 15.90
C MET A 432 13.10 9.70 16.59
N LEU A 433 12.37 8.67 17.02
CA LEU A 433 11.12 8.79 17.75
C LEU A 433 11.32 9.48 19.11
N PHE A 434 12.35 9.10 19.86
CA PHE A 434 12.60 9.67 21.19
C PHE A 434 13.14 11.11 21.14
N ASP A 435 13.91 11.44 20.10
CA ASP A 435 14.49 12.78 19.91
C ASP A 435 13.49 13.77 19.24
N SER A 436 12.38 13.26 18.66
CA SER A 436 11.41 14.09 17.95
C SER A 436 10.55 14.94 18.92
N PRO A 437 10.06 16.12 18.45
CA PRO A 437 9.10 16.94 19.20
C PRO A 437 7.74 16.22 19.33
N GLU A 438 6.75 16.91 19.90
CA GLU A 438 5.38 16.39 20.05
C GLU A 438 4.77 16.01 18.69
N ASP A 439 4.91 16.89 17.69
CA ASP A 439 4.47 16.65 16.32
C ASP A 439 5.55 15.83 15.58
N THR A 440 5.38 14.53 15.60
CA THR A 440 6.30 13.56 14.99
C THR A 440 5.84 13.22 13.57
N ASP A 441 6.80 12.94 12.68
CA ASP A 441 6.51 12.47 11.30
C ASP A 441 5.55 11.27 11.34
N LYS A 442 4.42 11.36 10.63
CA LYS A 442 3.39 10.31 10.63
C LYS A 442 3.90 8.99 10.07
N GLU A 443 4.77 9.06 9.06
CA GLU A 443 5.42 7.89 8.47
C GLU A 443 6.34 7.18 9.47
N LEU A 444 7.02 7.93 10.33
CA LEU A 444 7.86 7.36 11.40
C LEU A 444 6.99 6.62 12.42
N LEU A 445 5.91 7.25 12.90
CA LEU A 445 4.98 6.63 13.84
C LEU A 445 4.35 5.36 13.25
N ALA A 446 3.86 5.43 12.02
CA ALA A 446 3.25 4.30 11.33
C ALA A 446 4.22 3.13 11.15
N LEU A 447 5.47 3.41 10.78
CA LEU A 447 6.54 2.40 10.72
C LEU A 447 6.77 1.73 12.07
N CYS A 448 6.88 2.52 13.15
CA CYS A 448 7.09 2.00 14.50
C CYS A 448 5.91 1.11 14.96
N VAL A 449 4.67 1.52 14.68
CA VAL A 449 3.46 0.74 14.99
C VAL A 449 3.47 -0.61 14.26
N ASN A 450 3.82 -0.61 12.95
CA ASN A 450 3.90 -1.85 12.19
C ASN A 450 5.02 -2.77 12.68
N LEU A 451 6.18 -2.23 12.99
CA LEU A 451 7.29 -3.02 13.55
C LEU A 451 6.92 -3.62 14.90
N ALA A 452 6.21 -2.90 15.75
CA ALA A 452 5.73 -3.39 17.05
C ALA A 452 4.77 -4.58 16.94
N ALA A 453 4.12 -4.77 15.81
CA ALA A 453 3.21 -5.90 15.57
C ALA A 453 3.92 -7.24 15.34
N ASN A 454 5.24 -7.27 15.17
CA ASN A 454 6.00 -8.51 15.05
C ASN A 454 6.75 -8.82 16.36
N LYS A 455 6.69 -10.06 16.83
CA LYS A 455 7.26 -10.48 18.13
C LYS A 455 8.74 -10.13 18.28
N ARG A 456 9.58 -10.47 17.29
CA ARG A 456 11.04 -10.26 17.36
C ARG A 456 11.41 -8.78 17.38
N THR A 457 10.72 -7.96 16.56
CA THR A 457 10.95 -6.53 16.54
C THR A 457 10.44 -5.87 17.83
N ALA A 458 9.30 -6.33 18.39
CA ALA A 458 8.77 -5.88 19.67
C ALA A 458 9.72 -6.16 20.84
N GLU A 459 10.38 -7.32 20.85
CA GLU A 459 11.41 -7.68 21.83
C GLU A 459 12.58 -6.68 21.77
N ILE A 460 13.11 -6.38 20.56
CA ILE A 460 14.21 -5.40 20.38
C ILE A 460 13.78 -3.99 20.78
N ILE A 461 12.56 -3.56 20.42
CA ILE A 461 12.02 -2.24 20.81
C ILE A 461 11.92 -2.12 22.32
N SER A 462 11.57 -3.19 23.01
CA SER A 462 11.34 -3.24 24.46
C SER A 462 12.63 -3.43 25.26
N GLU A 463 13.76 -3.73 24.60
CA GLU A 463 15.03 -4.02 25.25
C GLU A 463 15.54 -2.84 26.08
N GLY A 464 16.11 -3.13 27.23
CA GLY A 464 16.66 -2.12 28.15
C GLY A 464 15.59 -1.15 28.66
N ASN A 465 15.72 0.12 28.30
CA ASN A 465 14.78 1.19 28.69
C ASN A 465 13.75 1.55 27.61
N GLY A 466 13.69 0.81 26.50
CA GLY A 466 12.86 1.15 25.35
C GLY A 466 11.38 1.30 25.73
N LEU A 467 10.81 0.28 26.37
CA LEU A 467 9.41 0.31 26.81
C LEU A 467 9.13 1.47 27.79
N LYS A 468 10.02 1.71 28.75
CA LYS A 468 9.89 2.81 29.71
C LYS A 468 9.88 4.19 29.03
N MET A 469 10.72 4.38 28.02
CA MET A 469 10.76 5.63 27.26
C MET A 469 9.50 5.83 26.43
N LEU A 470 8.97 4.75 25.82
CA LEU A 470 7.71 4.77 25.09
C LEU A 470 6.54 5.17 26.00
N PHE A 471 6.39 4.53 27.17
CA PHE A 471 5.35 4.88 28.12
C PHE A 471 5.47 6.33 28.59
N LYS A 472 6.67 6.77 28.98
CA LYS A 472 6.91 8.15 29.40
C LYS A 472 6.50 9.16 28.32
N ARG A 473 6.78 8.86 27.04
CA ARG A 473 6.41 9.72 25.91
C ARG A 473 4.91 9.67 25.66
N ALA A 474 4.32 8.48 25.60
CA ALA A 474 2.89 8.29 25.34
C ALA A 474 2.03 8.99 26.39
N PHE A 475 2.36 8.85 27.67
CA PHE A 475 1.63 9.51 28.74
C PHE A 475 1.86 11.03 28.80
N ARG A 476 3.06 11.49 28.44
CA ARG A 476 3.38 12.93 28.41
C ARG A 476 2.54 13.67 27.36
N PHE A 477 2.42 13.12 26.17
CA PHE A 477 1.74 13.78 25.05
C PHE A 477 0.31 13.29 24.86
N LYS A 478 -0.12 12.26 25.60
CA LYS A 478 -1.42 11.57 25.40
C LYS A 478 -1.61 11.14 23.93
N ASP A 479 -0.54 10.64 23.33
CA ASP A 479 -0.48 10.26 21.93
C ASP A 479 -1.11 8.87 21.72
N PRO A 480 -2.27 8.76 21.04
CA PRO A 480 -2.96 7.48 20.81
C PRO A 480 -2.17 6.55 19.89
N ILE A 481 -1.38 7.08 18.94
CA ILE A 481 -0.60 6.26 18.01
C ILE A 481 0.56 5.57 18.76
N LEU A 482 1.22 6.29 19.68
CA LEU A 482 2.23 5.67 20.54
C LEU A 482 1.61 4.63 21.48
N MET A 483 0.42 4.88 22.02
CA MET A 483 -0.27 3.90 22.84
C MET A 483 -0.68 2.68 22.02
N LYS A 484 -1.07 2.87 20.75
CA LYS A 484 -1.31 1.76 19.80
C LYS A 484 -0.05 0.92 19.55
N MET A 485 1.13 1.57 19.45
CA MET A 485 2.40 0.86 19.37
C MET A 485 2.63 -0.02 20.62
N LEU A 486 2.38 0.53 21.82
CA LEU A 486 2.45 -0.21 23.08
C LEU A 486 1.44 -1.36 23.12
N ARG A 487 0.22 -1.14 22.62
CA ARG A 487 -0.79 -2.19 22.46
C ARG A 487 -0.29 -3.33 21.59
N ASN A 488 0.35 -3.03 20.44
CA ASN A 488 0.93 -4.06 19.57
C ASN A 488 2.05 -4.84 20.29
N ILE A 489 2.87 -4.17 21.11
CA ILE A 489 3.89 -4.86 21.92
C ILE A 489 3.25 -5.78 22.96
N SER A 490 2.18 -5.33 23.63
CA SER A 490 1.51 -6.07 24.71
C SER A 490 0.83 -7.36 24.29
N GLN A 491 0.55 -7.54 22.98
CA GLN A 491 -0.09 -8.76 22.48
C GLN A 491 0.85 -9.97 22.43
N HIS A 492 2.17 -9.75 22.43
CA HIS A 492 3.15 -10.83 22.27
C HIS A 492 3.41 -11.56 23.58
N GLU A 493 3.22 -12.87 23.56
CA GLU A 493 3.53 -13.72 24.70
C GLU A 493 5.03 -13.81 24.97
N GLY A 494 5.41 -13.72 26.23
CA GLY A 494 6.78 -13.82 26.70
C GLY A 494 7.18 -12.76 27.72
N PHE A 495 8.49 -12.60 27.94
CA PHE A 495 9.05 -11.68 28.91
C PHE A 495 8.61 -10.22 28.72
N THR A 496 8.43 -9.80 27.47
CA THR A 496 8.02 -8.44 27.15
C THR A 496 6.69 -8.05 27.80
N LYS A 497 5.74 -8.98 27.88
CA LYS A 497 4.42 -8.78 28.47
C LYS A 497 4.53 -8.43 29.98
N ASN A 498 5.43 -9.06 30.70
CA ASN A 498 5.62 -8.82 32.14
C ASN A 498 6.16 -7.41 32.43
N LEU A 499 6.81 -6.75 31.46
CA LEU A 499 7.29 -5.37 31.64
C LEU A 499 6.16 -4.33 31.76
N PHE A 500 4.93 -4.72 31.40
CA PHE A 500 3.76 -3.84 31.49
C PHE A 500 3.17 -3.77 32.90
N ILE A 501 3.54 -4.68 33.82
CA ILE A 501 2.98 -4.75 35.19
C ILE A 501 3.14 -3.42 35.93
N ASP A 502 4.30 -2.76 35.79
CA ASP A 502 4.60 -1.48 36.44
C ASP A 502 3.71 -0.31 35.99
N TYR A 503 3.00 -0.47 34.86
CA TYR A 503 2.20 0.61 34.21
C TYR A 503 0.69 0.37 34.28
N ILE A 504 0.24 -0.72 34.90
CA ILE A 504 -1.19 -1.07 34.97
C ILE A 504 -2.01 0.02 35.65
N GLY A 505 -1.53 0.59 36.74
CA GLY A 505 -2.19 1.68 37.45
C GLY A 505 -2.38 2.92 36.54
N ASP A 506 -1.31 3.35 35.92
CA ASP A 506 -1.33 4.51 35.00
C ASP A 506 -2.28 4.28 33.79
N LEU A 507 -2.31 3.05 33.27
CA LEU A 507 -3.21 2.66 32.17
C LEU A 507 -4.68 2.71 32.59
N ILE A 508 -5.01 2.18 33.78
CA ILE A 508 -6.38 2.20 34.32
C ILE A 508 -6.83 3.64 34.58
N GLU A 509 -5.99 4.45 35.20
CA GLU A 509 -6.30 5.87 35.42
C GLU A 509 -6.56 6.59 34.11
N ALA A 510 -5.69 6.39 33.09
CA ALA A 510 -5.84 7.00 31.77
C ALA A 510 -7.13 6.55 31.06
N MET A 511 -7.48 5.26 31.14
CA MET A 511 -8.71 4.69 30.59
C MET A 511 -9.97 5.32 31.22
N MET A 512 -9.93 5.63 32.51
CA MET A 512 -11.08 6.21 33.21
C MET A 512 -11.27 7.71 32.96
N HIS A 513 -10.21 8.41 32.48
CA HIS A 513 -10.29 9.83 32.18
C HIS A 513 -10.96 10.11 30.84
N LYS A 514 -11.99 10.98 30.85
CA LYS A 514 -12.81 11.34 29.68
C LYS A 514 -12.15 12.33 28.70
N SER A 515 -10.98 12.87 29.01
CA SER A 515 -10.41 13.99 28.25
C SER A 515 -9.73 13.62 26.92
N HIS A 516 -9.35 12.34 26.72
CA HIS A 516 -8.63 11.84 25.55
C HIS A 516 -9.18 10.46 25.17
N GLU A 517 -10.29 10.42 24.47
CA GLU A 517 -11.04 9.18 24.21
C GLU A 517 -10.23 8.17 23.38
N GLU A 518 -9.53 8.61 22.31
CA GLU A 518 -8.71 7.72 21.49
C GLU A 518 -7.53 7.13 22.29
N PHE A 519 -6.87 7.95 23.12
CA PHE A 519 -5.78 7.47 23.97
C PHE A 519 -6.29 6.49 25.03
N ALA A 520 -7.44 6.77 25.63
CA ALA A 520 -8.07 5.89 26.61
C ALA A 520 -8.48 4.55 26.01
N LEU A 521 -8.98 4.54 24.77
CA LEU A 521 -9.31 3.33 24.02
C LEU A 521 -8.06 2.44 23.82
N GLU A 522 -6.94 3.01 23.41
CA GLU A 522 -5.71 2.24 23.23
C GLU A 522 -5.14 1.74 24.57
N CYS A 523 -5.27 2.52 25.67
CA CYS A 523 -4.93 2.04 27.02
C CYS A 523 -5.78 0.83 27.42
N LEU A 524 -7.08 0.87 27.14
CA LEU A 524 -7.99 -0.25 27.37
C LEU A 524 -7.57 -1.49 26.56
N GLY A 525 -7.19 -1.30 25.29
CA GLY A 525 -6.67 -2.37 24.45
C GLY A 525 -5.35 -2.97 24.95
N VAL A 526 -4.46 -2.17 25.54
CA VAL A 526 -3.27 -2.69 26.24
C VAL A 526 -3.69 -3.59 27.39
N LEU A 527 -4.58 -3.13 28.28
CA LEU A 527 -5.05 -3.90 29.42
C LEU A 527 -5.72 -5.22 29.00
N GLY A 528 -6.51 -5.18 27.93
CA GLY A 528 -7.13 -6.39 27.35
C GLY A 528 -6.13 -7.43 26.84
N ASN A 529 -4.89 -7.05 26.52
CA ASN A 529 -3.85 -7.95 26.08
C ASN A 529 -3.05 -8.60 27.24
N LEU A 530 -3.12 -8.05 28.44
CA LEU A 530 -2.28 -8.46 29.55
C LEU A 530 -2.78 -9.74 30.23
N THR A 531 -2.67 -10.88 29.56
CA THR A 531 -2.90 -12.20 30.12
C THR A 531 -1.64 -12.67 30.85
N ILE A 532 -1.42 -12.19 32.09
CA ILE A 532 -0.22 -12.47 32.90
C ILE A 532 -0.61 -13.35 34.08
N LEU A 533 -0.06 -14.57 34.15
CA LEU A 533 -0.41 -15.56 35.17
C LEU A 533 -0.08 -15.13 36.61
N GLU A 534 0.96 -14.35 36.79
CA GLU A 534 1.42 -13.91 38.12
C GLU A 534 0.73 -12.64 38.60
N LEU A 535 -0.15 -12.03 37.78
CA LEU A 535 -0.83 -10.80 38.10
C LEU A 535 -2.06 -11.05 38.97
N ASN A 536 -2.15 -10.36 40.08
CA ASN A 536 -3.32 -10.45 40.97
C ASN A 536 -4.44 -9.53 40.42
N TYR A 537 -5.21 -10.07 39.50
CA TYR A 537 -6.34 -9.35 38.87
C TYR A 537 -7.45 -9.02 39.89
N GLU A 538 -7.67 -9.89 40.89
CA GLU A 538 -8.68 -9.65 41.94
C GLU A 538 -8.39 -8.36 42.72
N MET A 539 -7.14 -8.14 43.10
CA MET A 539 -6.72 -6.93 43.77
C MET A 539 -6.95 -5.68 42.89
N ILE A 540 -6.55 -5.73 41.63
CA ILE A 540 -6.70 -4.63 40.67
C ILE A 540 -8.19 -4.28 40.48
N ILE A 541 -9.04 -5.29 40.27
CA ILE A 541 -10.47 -5.11 40.10
C ILE A 541 -11.09 -4.40 41.32
N LYS A 542 -10.73 -4.79 42.52
CA LYS A 542 -11.26 -4.23 43.76
C LYS A 542 -10.72 -2.83 44.02
N GLU A 543 -9.43 -2.59 43.82
CA GLU A 543 -8.80 -1.31 44.06
C GLU A 543 -9.36 -0.20 43.19
N TYR A 544 -9.52 -0.47 41.87
CA TYR A 544 -10.04 0.51 40.92
C TYR A 544 -11.55 0.42 40.70
N ASN A 545 -12.28 -0.45 41.41
CA ASN A 545 -13.72 -0.68 41.26
C ASN A 545 -14.13 -0.94 39.79
N LEU A 546 -13.33 -1.75 39.07
CA LEU A 546 -13.48 -2.00 37.65
C LEU A 546 -14.81 -2.67 37.29
N ILE A 547 -15.33 -3.54 38.12
CA ILE A 547 -16.64 -4.23 37.90
C ILE A 547 -17.78 -3.22 37.71
N THR A 548 -17.85 -2.21 38.56
CA THR A 548 -18.91 -1.18 38.45
C THR A 548 -18.74 -0.34 37.20
N TRP A 549 -17.47 -0.02 36.86
CA TRP A 549 -17.13 0.73 35.67
C TRP A 549 -17.50 -0.08 34.41
N ILE A 550 -17.04 -1.34 34.30
CA ILE A 550 -17.36 -2.26 33.16
C ILE A 550 -18.86 -2.35 32.96
N LYS A 551 -19.61 -2.65 34.03
CA LYS A 551 -21.08 -2.80 33.98
C LYS A 551 -21.78 -1.53 33.47
N SER A 552 -21.30 -0.36 33.87
CA SER A 552 -21.86 0.92 33.42
C SER A 552 -21.66 1.17 31.93
N LYS A 553 -20.63 0.56 31.34
CA LYS A 553 -20.23 0.75 29.94
C LYS A 553 -20.78 -0.31 28.98
N LEU A 554 -21.05 -1.52 29.48
CA LEU A 554 -21.60 -2.60 28.65
C LEU A 554 -23.09 -2.41 28.24
N GLN A 555 -23.74 -1.34 28.72
CA GLN A 555 -25.12 -1.08 28.33
C GLN A 555 -25.21 -0.68 26.86
N PRO A 556 -26.05 -1.37 26.05
CA PRO A 556 -26.20 -1.09 24.64
C PRO A 556 -26.55 0.40 24.37
N GLY A 557 -25.86 1.02 23.43
CA GLY A 557 -26.10 2.39 23.01
C GLY A 557 -25.47 3.49 23.88
N ASN A 558 -24.79 3.15 24.98
CA ASN A 558 -24.19 4.11 25.90
C ASN A 558 -22.80 4.59 25.48
N GLN A 559 -22.09 3.79 24.69
CA GLN A 559 -20.70 4.03 24.26
C GLN A 559 -20.53 3.69 22.77
N ALA A 560 -19.43 4.17 22.18
CA ALA A 560 -19.00 3.74 20.86
C ALA A 560 -18.67 2.23 20.86
N ASP A 561 -18.98 1.56 19.77
CA ASP A 561 -18.85 0.11 19.64
C ASP A 561 -17.41 -0.38 19.86
N ASP A 562 -16.42 0.39 19.41
CA ASP A 562 -15.00 0.09 19.62
C ASP A 562 -14.64 0.01 21.11
N VAL A 563 -15.18 0.94 21.91
CA VAL A 563 -14.95 0.94 23.37
C VAL A 563 -15.63 -0.26 24.04
N VAL A 564 -16.85 -0.58 23.62
CA VAL A 564 -17.59 -1.73 24.13
C VAL A 564 -16.87 -3.04 23.80
N LEU A 565 -16.37 -3.17 22.59
CA LEU A 565 -15.60 -4.33 22.14
C LEU A 565 -14.33 -4.54 22.98
N GLU A 566 -13.55 -3.49 23.23
CA GLU A 566 -12.35 -3.58 24.07
C GLU A 566 -12.68 -3.91 25.53
N ILE A 567 -13.84 -3.47 26.02
CA ILE A 567 -14.31 -3.85 27.36
C ILE A 567 -14.68 -5.34 27.40
N VAL A 568 -15.33 -5.87 26.38
CA VAL A 568 -15.62 -7.30 26.27
C VAL A 568 -14.32 -8.11 26.28
N ILE A 569 -13.31 -7.67 25.55
CA ILE A 569 -11.98 -8.30 25.53
C ILE A 569 -11.35 -8.26 26.94
N LEU A 570 -11.40 -7.10 27.62
CA LEU A 570 -10.90 -6.99 28.99
C LEU A 570 -11.61 -7.95 29.96
N VAL A 571 -12.94 -8.11 29.83
CA VAL A 571 -13.70 -9.09 30.63
C VAL A 571 -13.18 -10.50 30.40
N GLY A 572 -12.91 -10.87 29.15
CA GLY A 572 -12.28 -12.17 28.81
C GLY A 572 -10.90 -12.35 29.44
N THR A 573 -10.06 -11.31 29.40
CA THR A 573 -8.72 -11.35 30.00
C THR A 573 -8.77 -11.56 31.51
N VAL A 574 -9.63 -10.81 32.17
CA VAL A 574 -9.81 -10.86 33.64
C VAL A 574 -10.45 -12.18 34.07
N CYS A 575 -11.32 -12.75 33.26
CA CYS A 575 -12.03 -14.01 33.57
C CYS A 575 -11.10 -15.23 33.66
N ASN A 576 -9.86 -15.16 33.20
CA ASN A 576 -8.91 -16.27 33.29
C ASN A 576 -8.51 -16.59 34.75
N ASP A 577 -8.75 -15.67 35.67
CA ASP A 577 -8.53 -15.87 37.11
C ASP A 577 -9.82 -16.33 37.80
N ASP A 578 -9.78 -17.42 38.55
CA ASP A 578 -10.96 -18.04 39.19
C ASP A 578 -11.63 -17.10 40.22
N SER A 579 -10.84 -16.34 40.98
CA SER A 579 -11.36 -15.33 41.93
C SER A 579 -12.13 -14.21 41.21
N CYS A 580 -11.61 -13.78 40.04
CA CYS A 580 -12.25 -12.78 39.20
C CYS A 580 -13.51 -13.34 38.54
N ALA A 581 -13.48 -14.58 38.05
CA ALA A 581 -14.64 -15.26 37.50
C ALA A 581 -15.82 -15.27 38.49
N LYS A 582 -15.54 -15.53 39.77
CA LYS A 582 -16.56 -15.46 40.83
C LYS A 582 -17.13 -14.05 40.98
N LEU A 583 -16.30 -13.02 41.01
CA LEU A 583 -16.74 -11.62 41.08
C LEU A 583 -17.59 -11.22 39.86
N LEU A 584 -17.22 -11.69 38.68
CA LEU A 584 -17.99 -11.46 37.44
C LEU A 584 -19.37 -12.15 37.50
N ALA A 585 -19.40 -13.39 37.97
CA ALA A 585 -20.66 -14.14 38.15
C ALA A 585 -21.62 -13.41 39.09
N GLU A 586 -21.14 -12.93 40.25
CA GLU A 586 -21.95 -12.23 41.27
C GLU A 586 -22.39 -10.82 40.81
N SER A 587 -21.68 -10.19 39.89
CA SER A 587 -21.92 -8.80 39.46
C SER A 587 -23.05 -8.63 38.46
N GLY A 588 -23.45 -9.72 37.76
CA GLY A 588 -24.43 -9.69 36.67
C GLY A 588 -23.89 -9.23 35.34
N ILE A 589 -22.57 -9.19 35.15
CA ILE A 589 -21.94 -8.86 33.87
C ILE A 589 -22.30 -9.89 32.80
N ILE A 590 -22.47 -11.18 33.16
CA ILE A 590 -22.89 -12.23 32.22
C ILE A 590 -24.21 -11.87 31.57
N GLN A 591 -25.18 -11.37 32.36
CA GLN A 591 -26.46 -10.92 31.81
C GLN A 591 -26.30 -9.71 30.89
N SER A 592 -25.41 -8.76 31.21
CA SER A 592 -25.14 -7.60 30.35
C SER A 592 -24.47 -8.02 29.02
N LEU A 593 -23.62 -9.04 29.01
CA LEU A 593 -23.06 -9.61 27.78
C LEU A 593 -24.12 -10.26 26.89
N ILE A 594 -25.10 -10.94 27.48
CA ILE A 594 -26.24 -11.52 26.73
C ILE A 594 -27.11 -10.43 26.11
N GLU A 595 -27.41 -9.37 26.89
CA GLU A 595 -28.15 -8.22 26.36
C GLU A 595 -27.40 -7.53 25.20
N LEU A 596 -26.07 -7.43 25.31
CA LEU A 596 -25.24 -6.89 24.27
C LEU A 596 -25.21 -7.81 23.03
N LEU A 597 -25.10 -9.12 23.22
CA LEU A 597 -25.15 -10.12 22.13
C LEU A 597 -26.45 -9.96 21.34
N ASN A 598 -27.57 -9.84 22.02
CA ASN A 598 -28.86 -9.64 21.38
C ASN A 598 -29.01 -8.29 20.67
N ALA A 599 -28.37 -7.24 21.19
CA ALA A 599 -28.41 -5.92 20.58
C ALA A 599 -27.48 -5.77 19.37
N LYS A 600 -26.46 -6.62 19.25
CA LYS A 600 -25.38 -6.52 18.26
C LYS A 600 -25.24 -7.76 17.36
N GLN A 601 -26.33 -8.45 17.08
CA GLN A 601 -26.34 -9.69 16.27
C GLN A 601 -25.79 -9.52 14.85
N GLU A 602 -25.82 -8.31 14.29
CA GLU A 602 -25.31 -8.00 12.96
C GLU A 602 -23.80 -7.68 12.94
N ASP A 603 -23.17 -7.58 14.10
CA ASP A 603 -21.74 -7.25 14.24
C ASP A 603 -20.96 -8.53 14.55
N ASP A 604 -20.46 -9.18 13.51
CA ASP A 604 -19.73 -10.44 13.59
C ASP A 604 -18.53 -10.39 14.57
N GLU A 605 -17.84 -9.23 14.66
CA GLU A 605 -16.68 -9.09 15.54
C GLU A 605 -17.12 -9.04 17.01
N MET A 606 -18.14 -8.26 17.32
CA MET A 606 -18.72 -8.18 18.67
C MET A 606 -19.28 -9.54 19.12
N VAL A 607 -20.04 -10.20 18.26
CA VAL A 607 -20.60 -11.54 18.52
C VAL A 607 -19.48 -12.54 18.79
N CYS A 608 -18.44 -12.58 17.95
CA CYS A 608 -17.31 -13.49 18.09
C CYS A 608 -16.58 -13.29 19.43
N GLN A 609 -16.35 -12.04 19.83
CA GLN A 609 -15.67 -11.74 21.11
C GLN A 609 -16.55 -12.12 22.31
N ILE A 610 -17.84 -11.85 22.29
CA ILE A 610 -18.73 -12.23 23.40
C ILE A 610 -18.79 -13.76 23.53
N VAL A 611 -18.93 -14.49 22.44
CA VAL A 611 -18.95 -15.97 22.46
C VAL A 611 -17.61 -16.51 22.95
N TYR A 612 -16.49 -15.89 22.57
CA TYR A 612 -15.17 -16.27 23.07
C TYR A 612 -15.05 -16.03 24.59
N VAL A 613 -15.60 -14.93 25.11
CA VAL A 613 -15.67 -14.69 26.55
C VAL A 613 -16.51 -15.76 27.27
N PHE A 614 -17.63 -16.19 26.71
CA PHE A 614 -18.41 -17.32 27.27
C PHE A 614 -17.60 -18.61 27.24
N TYR A 615 -16.83 -18.88 26.17
CA TYR A 615 -15.92 -20.02 26.11
C TYR A 615 -14.89 -19.99 27.24
N GLN A 616 -14.31 -18.83 27.56
CA GLN A 616 -13.38 -18.68 28.69
C GLN A 616 -14.09 -18.86 30.05
N MET A 617 -15.26 -18.26 30.23
CA MET A 617 -16.03 -18.31 31.46
C MET A 617 -16.53 -19.73 31.82
N ILE A 618 -16.77 -20.57 30.81
CA ILE A 618 -17.32 -21.91 31.04
C ILE A 618 -16.39 -22.85 31.81
N PHE A 619 -15.08 -22.59 31.80
CA PHE A 619 -14.10 -23.38 32.54
C PHE A 619 -14.20 -23.19 34.07
N HIS A 620 -14.70 -22.05 34.56
CA HIS A 620 -14.85 -21.75 35.99
C HIS A 620 -16.23 -22.18 36.50
N GLU A 621 -16.27 -22.87 37.62
CA GLU A 621 -17.54 -23.38 38.19
C GLU A 621 -18.56 -22.27 38.45
N SER A 622 -18.11 -21.15 39.03
CA SER A 622 -18.97 -20.02 39.40
C SER A 622 -19.66 -19.39 38.20
N THR A 623 -18.93 -19.11 37.12
CA THR A 623 -19.51 -18.53 35.90
C THR A 623 -20.27 -19.57 35.08
N ARG A 624 -19.81 -20.82 35.03
CA ARG A 624 -20.44 -21.94 34.34
C ARG A 624 -21.85 -22.17 34.91
N GLU A 625 -22.00 -22.19 36.23
CA GLU A 625 -23.33 -22.33 36.85
C GLU A 625 -24.30 -21.21 36.46
N VAL A 626 -23.82 -19.97 36.42
CA VAL A 626 -24.64 -18.83 35.98
C VAL A 626 -25.05 -18.97 34.51
N ILE A 627 -24.07 -19.26 33.66
CA ILE A 627 -24.27 -19.41 32.18
C ILE A 627 -25.30 -20.51 31.90
N ILE A 628 -25.16 -21.69 32.52
CA ILE A 628 -25.97 -22.86 32.19
C ILE A 628 -27.36 -22.77 32.87
N LYS A 629 -27.39 -22.40 34.17
CA LYS A 629 -28.63 -22.51 34.97
C LYS A 629 -29.44 -21.22 35.08
N GLN A 630 -28.82 -20.06 34.93
CA GLN A 630 -29.46 -18.77 35.20
C GLN A 630 -29.68 -17.92 33.95
N THR A 631 -29.13 -18.35 32.78
CA THR A 631 -29.23 -17.57 31.54
C THR A 631 -29.67 -18.40 30.35
N GLN A 632 -30.03 -17.73 29.26
CA GLN A 632 -30.34 -18.36 27.97
C GLN A 632 -29.14 -18.49 27.04
N ALA A 633 -27.91 -18.26 27.55
CA ALA A 633 -26.70 -18.32 26.72
C ALA A 633 -26.54 -19.64 25.95
N PRO A 634 -26.80 -20.85 26.53
CA PRO A 634 -26.72 -22.08 25.76
C PRO A 634 -27.65 -22.13 24.55
N ALA A 635 -28.86 -21.57 24.63
CA ALA A 635 -29.77 -21.48 23.49
C ALA A 635 -29.24 -20.56 22.39
N TYR A 636 -28.71 -19.38 22.75
CA TYR A 636 -28.09 -18.48 21.75
C TYR A 636 -26.85 -19.10 21.09
N LEU A 637 -26.02 -19.85 21.84
CA LEU A 637 -24.87 -20.55 21.27
C LEU A 637 -25.30 -21.64 20.26
N ILE A 638 -26.44 -22.31 20.49
CA ILE A 638 -27.02 -23.27 19.55
C ILE A 638 -27.45 -22.55 18.27
N ASP A 639 -28.15 -21.43 18.39
CA ASP A 639 -28.57 -20.65 17.21
C ASP A 639 -27.36 -20.16 16.39
N LEU A 640 -26.31 -19.72 17.06
CA LEU A 640 -25.07 -19.26 16.44
C LEU A 640 -24.20 -20.38 15.79
N MET A 641 -24.51 -21.66 16.02
CA MET A 641 -23.92 -22.76 15.23
C MET A 641 -24.27 -22.65 13.75
N ASN A 642 -25.33 -21.95 13.38
CA ASN A 642 -25.74 -21.71 12.00
C ASN A 642 -25.25 -20.36 11.44
N ASP A 643 -24.39 -19.64 12.17
CA ASP A 643 -23.85 -18.35 11.74
C ASP A 643 -23.05 -18.47 10.44
N LYS A 644 -22.97 -17.38 9.66
CA LYS A 644 -22.18 -17.32 8.41
C LYS A 644 -20.69 -17.38 8.70
N ASN A 645 -20.27 -16.81 9.83
CA ASN A 645 -18.86 -16.75 10.23
C ASN A 645 -18.37 -18.09 10.80
N THR A 646 -17.34 -18.66 10.18
CA THR A 646 -16.76 -19.96 10.56
C THR A 646 -16.16 -19.95 11.96
N GLU A 647 -15.57 -18.83 12.39
CA GLU A 647 -14.94 -18.71 13.72
C GLU A 647 -16.01 -18.68 14.82
N ILE A 648 -17.13 -17.95 14.61
CA ILE A 648 -18.25 -17.95 15.55
C ILE A 648 -18.78 -19.37 15.72
N ARG A 649 -19.05 -20.08 14.62
CA ARG A 649 -19.52 -21.50 14.68
C ARG A 649 -18.57 -22.39 15.47
N LYS A 650 -17.27 -22.28 15.21
CA LYS A 650 -16.24 -23.12 15.85
C LYS A 650 -16.18 -22.87 17.37
N VAL A 651 -16.19 -21.60 17.80
CA VAL A 651 -16.15 -21.26 19.23
C VAL A 651 -17.45 -21.67 19.91
N CYS A 652 -18.61 -21.50 19.25
CA CYS A 652 -19.89 -22.00 19.77
C CYS A 652 -19.89 -23.52 19.95
N ASP A 653 -19.43 -24.26 18.94
CA ASP A 653 -19.35 -25.73 18.96
C ASP A 653 -18.51 -26.21 20.12
N ASN A 654 -17.31 -25.67 20.31
CA ASN A 654 -16.41 -25.99 21.43
C ASN A 654 -17.03 -25.64 22.79
N THR A 655 -17.71 -24.51 22.89
CA THR A 655 -18.36 -24.09 24.15
C THR A 655 -19.53 -25.02 24.50
N LEU A 656 -20.32 -25.40 23.52
CA LEU A 656 -21.46 -26.32 23.69
C LEU A 656 -21.00 -27.71 24.06
N ASP A 657 -19.87 -28.21 23.58
CA ASP A 657 -19.31 -29.49 24.01
C ASP A 657 -19.00 -29.50 25.52
N ILE A 658 -18.39 -28.41 26.01
CA ILE A 658 -18.14 -28.28 27.45
C ILE A 658 -19.45 -28.20 28.23
N ILE A 659 -20.45 -27.45 27.75
CA ILE A 659 -21.78 -27.38 28.42
C ILE A 659 -22.40 -28.78 28.50
N ALA A 660 -22.33 -29.56 27.43
CA ALA A 660 -22.89 -30.91 27.37
C ALA A 660 -22.26 -31.89 28.36
N GLU A 661 -20.99 -31.65 28.78
CA GLU A 661 -20.32 -32.47 29.82
C GLU A 661 -20.89 -32.21 31.24
N TYR A 662 -21.42 -31.02 31.51
CA TYR A 662 -21.82 -30.62 32.84
C TYR A 662 -23.33 -30.56 33.11
N ASP A 663 -24.16 -30.64 32.06
CA ASP A 663 -25.61 -30.57 32.17
C ASP A 663 -26.34 -31.54 31.25
N GLU A 664 -27.04 -32.54 31.81
CA GLU A 664 -27.70 -33.60 31.03
C GLU A 664 -28.87 -33.09 30.17
N GLU A 665 -29.60 -32.05 30.62
CA GLU A 665 -30.70 -31.50 29.83
C GLU A 665 -30.19 -30.79 28.57
N TRP A 666 -29.17 -29.97 28.75
CA TRP A 666 -28.54 -29.29 27.65
C TRP A 666 -27.77 -30.26 26.76
N SER A 667 -27.15 -31.31 27.32
CA SER A 667 -26.45 -32.34 26.55
C SER A 667 -27.34 -32.94 25.46
N LYS A 668 -28.58 -33.32 25.83
CA LYS A 668 -29.53 -33.88 24.87
C LYS A 668 -29.92 -32.91 23.78
N LYS A 669 -30.22 -31.66 24.16
CA LYS A 669 -30.56 -30.60 23.19
C LYS A 669 -29.40 -30.31 22.24
N ILE A 670 -28.18 -30.16 22.76
CA ILE A 670 -26.99 -29.89 21.98
C ILE A 670 -26.70 -31.05 21.01
N GLN A 671 -26.75 -32.29 21.46
CA GLN A 671 -26.55 -33.47 20.58
C GLN A 671 -27.61 -33.51 19.47
N GLN A 672 -28.85 -33.21 19.77
CA GLN A 672 -29.95 -33.19 18.79
C GLN A 672 -29.69 -32.09 17.73
N GLU A 673 -29.33 -30.87 18.14
CA GLU A 673 -29.06 -29.77 17.20
C GLU A 673 -27.74 -29.99 16.40
N LYS A 674 -26.69 -30.53 17.02
CA LYS A 674 -25.48 -30.92 16.30
C LYS A 674 -25.78 -32.01 15.27
N PHE A 675 -26.65 -32.98 15.59
CA PHE A 675 -27.09 -33.99 14.63
C PHE A 675 -27.84 -33.36 13.46
N ARG A 676 -28.76 -32.43 13.73
CA ARG A 676 -29.49 -31.68 12.68
C ARG A 676 -28.54 -30.90 11.81
N TRP A 677 -27.57 -30.20 12.39
CA TRP A 677 -26.61 -29.40 11.67
C TRP A 677 -25.71 -30.25 10.75
N HIS A 678 -25.17 -31.34 11.28
CA HIS A 678 -24.33 -32.27 10.48
C HIS A 678 -25.10 -33.00 9.38
N ASN A 679 -26.38 -33.19 9.53
CA ASN A 679 -27.22 -33.94 8.61
C ASN A 679 -28.23 -33.06 7.86
N SER A 680 -28.07 -31.73 7.86
CA SER A 680 -29.04 -30.77 7.29
C SER A 680 -29.41 -31.08 5.85
N HIS A 681 -28.41 -31.36 5.00
CA HIS A 681 -28.61 -31.70 3.60
C HIS A 681 -29.41 -33.02 3.41
N TRP A 682 -29.15 -34.01 4.24
CA TRP A 682 -29.88 -35.27 4.21
C TRP A 682 -31.31 -35.08 4.72
N LEU A 683 -31.51 -34.30 5.75
CA LEU A 683 -32.87 -33.99 6.30
C LEU A 683 -33.67 -33.20 5.28
N GLU A 684 -33.13 -32.21 4.62
CA GLU A 684 -33.79 -31.47 3.50
C GLU A 684 -34.23 -32.41 2.37
N MET A 685 -33.40 -33.38 1.99
CA MET A 685 -33.73 -34.38 0.97
C MET A 685 -34.90 -35.30 1.44
N VAL A 686 -34.93 -35.69 2.73
CA VAL A 686 -36.00 -36.50 3.28
C VAL A 686 -37.32 -35.69 3.35
N GLU A 687 -37.25 -34.45 3.79
CA GLU A 687 -38.43 -33.56 3.84
C GLU A 687 -38.98 -33.27 2.47
N SER A 688 -38.12 -33.02 1.48
CA SER A 688 -38.50 -32.78 0.08
C SER A 688 -39.21 -34.02 -0.50
N ARG A 689 -38.70 -35.22 -0.24
CA ARG A 689 -39.34 -36.48 -0.70
C ARG A 689 -40.66 -36.72 -0.02
N GLN A 690 -40.78 -36.41 1.27
CA GLN A 690 -42.07 -36.53 1.97
C GLN A 690 -43.10 -35.53 1.44
N MET A 691 -42.72 -34.34 1.01
CA MET A 691 -43.62 -33.39 0.36
C MET A 691 -44.05 -33.87 -1.03
N GLU A 692 -43.18 -34.53 -1.77
CA GLU A 692 -43.50 -35.15 -3.06
C GLU A 692 -44.41 -36.33 -2.89
N ASP A 693 -44.18 -37.23 -1.93
CA ASP A 693 -44.99 -38.39 -1.62
C ASP A 693 -46.37 -37.97 -1.10
N ASN A 694 -46.49 -36.93 -0.31
CA ASN A 694 -47.76 -36.39 0.13
C ASN A 694 -48.56 -35.73 -1.00
N ASN A 695 -47.95 -35.20 -2.06
CA ASN A 695 -48.63 -34.67 -3.24
C ASN A 695 -49.06 -35.78 -4.21
N GLU A 696 -48.37 -36.89 -4.28
CA GLU A 696 -48.74 -38.06 -5.09
C GLU A 696 -49.81 -38.90 -4.42
N SER A 697 -49.92 -38.90 -3.09
CA SER A 697 -50.91 -39.67 -2.34
C SER A 697 -52.36 -39.23 -2.55
N TYR A 698 -52.62 -38.08 -3.19
CA TYR A 698 -53.99 -37.68 -3.58
C TYR A 698 -54.46 -38.28 -4.88
N LEU A 699 -53.61 -39.04 -5.62
CA LEU A 699 -53.96 -39.60 -6.95
C LEU A 699 -54.19 -41.10 -6.98
N TYR A 700 -53.70 -41.91 -6.00
CA TYR A 700 -53.93 -43.35 -5.96
C TYR A 700 -54.16 -43.79 -4.49
N GLY A 701 -55.43 -44.09 -4.13
CA GLY A 701 -55.76 -44.83 -2.94
C GLY A 701 -55.39 -46.26 -3.09
N ASP A 702 -54.38 -46.77 -2.40
CA ASP A 702 -54.24 -48.15 -2.02
C ASP A 702 -53.36 -48.30 -0.75
N GLU A 703 -53.87 -49.16 0.14
CA GLU A 703 -53.24 -49.47 1.44
C GLU A 703 -51.98 -50.28 1.24
N GLY A 704 -50.81 -49.62 1.33
CA GLY A 704 -49.51 -50.24 1.41
C GLY A 704 -48.78 -49.77 2.64
N ILE A 705 -48.73 -50.60 3.65
CA ILE A 705 -47.94 -50.40 4.89
C ILE A 705 -46.50 -50.13 4.52
N ASN A 706 -46.04 -48.91 4.69
CA ASN A 706 -44.62 -48.59 4.64
C ASN A 706 -44.02 -48.81 6.04
N PRO A 707 -43.08 -49.81 6.20
CA PRO A 707 -42.56 -50.17 7.54
C PRO A 707 -41.37 -49.32 7.98
N PHE A 708 -41.17 -48.14 7.40
CA PHE A 708 -40.06 -47.26 7.75
C PHE A 708 -40.47 -45.95 8.34
N LEU A 709 -40.37 -45.89 9.68
CA LEU A 709 -40.08 -44.74 10.52
C LEU A 709 -41.17 -43.66 10.63
N HIS A 710 -41.84 -43.62 11.78
CA HIS A 710 -42.52 -42.43 12.24
C HIS A 710 -41.51 -41.32 12.53
N ASP A 711 -41.78 -40.14 12.01
CA ASP A 711 -40.94 -38.91 12.03
C ASP A 711 -40.47 -38.47 13.42
N THR A 712 -41.17 -38.88 14.49
CA THR A 712 -40.81 -38.50 15.86
C THR A 712 -39.68 -39.32 16.47
N ASP A 713 -39.49 -40.55 16.00
CA ASP A 713 -38.53 -41.48 16.68
C ASP A 713 -37.06 -41.25 16.33
N ILE A 714 -36.75 -40.69 15.18
CA ILE A 714 -35.38 -40.42 14.77
C ILE A 714 -34.83 -39.14 15.39
N LEU A 715 -35.66 -38.11 15.44
CA LEU A 715 -35.26 -36.81 15.98
C LEU A 715 -35.24 -36.80 17.51
N ASP A 716 -36.06 -37.64 18.15
CA ASP A 716 -36.11 -37.75 19.62
C ASP A 716 -35.12 -38.76 20.21
N ARG A 717 -34.45 -39.59 19.39
CA ARG A 717 -33.50 -40.59 19.84
C ARG A 717 -32.30 -40.74 18.91
N PRO A 718 -31.44 -39.75 18.82
CA PRO A 718 -30.24 -39.79 17.99
C PRO A 718 -29.26 -40.92 18.38
N GLU A 719 -29.35 -41.41 19.64
CA GLU A 719 -28.56 -42.52 20.15
C GLU A 719 -28.83 -43.86 19.44
N LEU A 720 -29.99 -44.06 18.81
CA LEU A 720 -30.30 -45.30 18.07
C LEU A 720 -29.53 -45.38 16.73
N PHE A 721 -29.10 -44.28 16.21
CA PHE A 721 -28.29 -44.25 15.00
C PHE A 721 -26.83 -44.64 15.24
N TYR A 722 -26.30 -44.34 16.44
CA TYR A 722 -24.92 -44.69 16.79
C TYR A 722 -24.74 -46.10 17.35
N GLY A 723 -25.82 -46.78 17.71
CA GLY A 723 -25.82 -48.03 18.38
C GLY A 723 -25.92 -49.31 17.52
N THR A 724 -26.32 -49.23 16.25
CA THR A 724 -26.67 -50.39 15.43
C THR A 724 -25.82 -50.63 14.22
N THR A 725 -24.95 -49.73 13.82
CA THR A 725 -23.96 -49.99 12.81
C THR A 725 -22.59 -50.02 13.48
N GLY A 726 -21.93 -51.18 13.47
CA GLY A 726 -20.60 -51.36 13.99
C GLY A 726 -19.56 -50.56 13.18
N PHE A 727 -19.71 -49.28 13.11
CA PHE A 727 -18.74 -48.33 12.61
C PHE A 727 -17.90 -47.84 13.78
N ASP A 728 -16.65 -48.25 13.71
CA ASP A 728 -15.59 -47.83 14.62
C ASP A 728 -15.48 -46.30 14.61
N PRO A 729 -15.62 -45.59 15.74
CA PRO A 729 -15.50 -44.13 15.80
C PRO A 729 -14.13 -43.60 15.35
N VAL A 730 -13.13 -44.45 15.23
CA VAL A 730 -11.75 -44.09 14.87
C VAL A 730 -11.59 -43.71 13.40
N MET A 731 -12.55 -43.98 12.51
CA MET A 731 -12.45 -43.63 11.08
C MET A 731 -13.05 -42.26 10.70
N MET A 732 -13.65 -41.51 11.64
CA MET A 732 -14.20 -40.20 11.36
C MET A 732 -13.37 -39.04 11.91
N MET A 733 -12.18 -39.26 12.46
CA MET A 733 -11.31 -38.17 12.95
C MET A 733 -10.21 -37.76 11.98
N ASP A 734 -10.13 -38.33 10.79
CA ASP A 734 -9.29 -37.73 9.73
C ASP A 734 -10.14 -36.72 8.94
N GLY A 735 -10.06 -35.47 9.39
CA GLY A 735 -10.65 -34.33 8.73
C GLY A 735 -10.16 -34.19 7.30
N HIS A 736 -11.05 -34.32 6.39
CA HIS A 736 -11.11 -33.69 5.07
C HIS A 736 -12.34 -34.20 4.33
N LEU A 737 -13.49 -33.66 4.64
CA LEU A 737 -14.61 -33.58 3.71
C LEU A 737 -15.36 -32.28 4.00
N THR A 738 -14.75 -31.14 3.64
CA THR A 738 -15.54 -30.02 3.19
C THR A 738 -16.04 -30.36 1.80
N PRO A 739 -17.31 -30.19 1.47
CA PRO A 739 -17.76 -30.31 0.09
C PRO A 739 -17.19 -29.09 -0.66
N GLU A 740 -16.09 -29.28 -1.34
CA GLU A 740 -15.69 -28.39 -2.42
C GLU A 740 -16.75 -28.50 -3.51
N TYR A 741 -17.39 -27.37 -3.82
CA TYR A 741 -18.16 -27.21 -5.03
C TYR A 741 -17.23 -27.41 -6.24
N ILE A 742 -17.24 -28.59 -6.81
CA ILE A 742 -16.67 -28.84 -8.13
C ILE A 742 -17.75 -28.47 -9.13
N ASP A 743 -17.57 -27.37 -9.83
CA ASP A 743 -18.31 -27.03 -11.02
C ASP A 743 -17.94 -27.99 -12.15
N ASP A 744 -18.94 -28.46 -12.87
CA ASP A 744 -18.85 -29.52 -13.92
C ASP A 744 -17.92 -29.20 -15.12
N ASN A 745 -17.19 -28.08 -15.09
CA ASN A 745 -16.33 -27.64 -16.19
C ASN A 745 -14.83 -27.52 -15.89
N GLY A 746 -14.34 -27.97 -14.74
CA GLY A 746 -12.89 -28.22 -14.54
C GLY A 746 -11.93 -27.04 -14.77
N LEU A 747 -12.39 -25.81 -14.71
CA LEU A 747 -11.57 -24.61 -14.88
C LEU A 747 -11.56 -23.77 -13.61
N TYR A 748 -10.41 -23.69 -12.99
CA TYR A 748 -10.07 -22.78 -11.91
C TYR A 748 -10.21 -21.34 -12.42
N ASN A 749 -11.28 -20.65 -12.06
CA ASN A 749 -11.43 -19.22 -12.22
C ASN A 749 -11.41 -18.55 -10.84
N GLY A 750 -10.22 -18.40 -10.30
CA GLY A 750 -9.95 -17.51 -9.19
C GLY A 750 -9.97 -16.07 -9.70
N ASN A 751 -11.05 -15.37 -9.52
CA ASN A 751 -11.14 -13.94 -9.77
C ASN A 751 -10.59 -13.19 -8.53
N PRO A 752 -9.45 -12.48 -8.61
CA PRO A 752 -8.97 -11.64 -7.53
C PRO A 752 -9.45 -10.19 -7.77
N GLU A 753 -10.72 -9.95 -7.65
CA GLU A 753 -11.26 -8.60 -7.61
C GLU A 753 -12.19 -8.49 -6.41
N PHE A 754 -11.66 -7.94 -5.34
CA PHE A 754 -12.24 -7.00 -4.38
C PHE A 754 -11.37 -6.96 -3.13
N MET A 755 -10.21 -6.32 -3.23
CA MET A 755 -9.58 -5.69 -2.08
C MET A 755 -9.55 -4.20 -2.30
N MET A 756 -10.57 -3.53 -1.81
CA MET A 756 -10.49 -2.11 -1.49
C MET A 756 -9.49 -1.92 -0.36
N PRO A 757 -8.58 -0.97 -0.46
CA PRO A 757 -7.75 -0.59 0.68
C PRO A 757 -8.53 0.38 1.56
N SER A 758 -9.47 -0.12 2.32
CA SER A 758 -9.91 0.55 3.54
C SER A 758 -8.90 0.17 4.61
N GLY A 759 -8.02 1.12 4.92
CA GLY A 759 -7.06 0.97 6.00
C GLY A 759 -7.76 0.92 7.34
N ASN A 760 -8.29 -0.22 7.71
CA ASN A 760 -8.63 -0.53 9.09
C ASN A 760 -7.45 -1.26 9.71
N LEU A 761 -6.67 -0.49 10.46
CA LEU A 761 -5.58 -0.96 11.32
C LEU A 761 -6.04 -1.92 12.43
N TYR A 762 -7.31 -2.31 12.45
CA TYR A 762 -7.91 -3.17 13.48
C TYR A 762 -7.74 -4.68 13.24
N ASN A 763 -7.28 -5.10 12.03
CA ASN A 763 -7.20 -6.52 11.66
C ASN A 763 -5.89 -7.24 12.08
N VAL A 764 -5.09 -6.72 13.01
CA VAL A 764 -3.85 -7.40 13.42
C VAL A 764 -4.10 -8.54 14.41
N ARG A 765 -5.30 -8.62 15.01
CA ARG A 765 -5.62 -9.72 15.97
C ARG A 765 -6.07 -11.03 15.32
N TYR A 766 -6.48 -11.03 14.04
CA TYR A 766 -7.11 -12.20 13.40
C TYR A 766 -6.25 -13.00 12.44
N SER A 767 -5.01 -12.62 12.17
CA SER A 767 -4.08 -13.39 11.35
C SER A 767 -3.21 -14.39 12.12
N GLY A 768 -3.40 -14.50 13.43
CA GLY A 768 -2.82 -15.58 14.24
C GLY A 768 -3.75 -16.80 14.19
N GLU A 769 -3.24 -17.94 13.78
CA GLU A 769 -3.89 -19.23 14.02
C GLU A 769 -4.37 -19.25 15.48
N PHE A 770 -5.68 -19.40 15.67
CA PHE A 770 -6.25 -19.69 16.97
C PHE A 770 -5.66 -21.04 17.39
N GLU A 771 -4.59 -21.04 18.19
CA GLU A 771 -4.28 -22.23 18.96
C GLU A 771 -5.40 -22.36 19.99
N PRO A 772 -6.20 -23.43 19.93
CA PRO A 772 -7.21 -23.67 20.94
C PRO A 772 -6.51 -23.75 22.28
N TYR A 773 -7.04 -23.05 23.27
CA TYR A 773 -6.59 -23.16 24.66
C TYR A 773 -6.74 -24.65 25.06
N ILE A 774 -5.63 -25.39 25.01
CA ILE A 774 -5.61 -26.79 25.45
C ILE A 774 -5.59 -26.76 26.98
N ARG A 775 -6.56 -27.43 27.58
CA ARG A 775 -6.56 -27.61 29.04
C ARG A 775 -5.17 -28.05 29.50
N PRO A 776 -4.64 -27.53 30.62
CA PRO A 776 -3.36 -27.97 31.17
C PRO A 776 -3.30 -29.50 31.42
N ASP A 777 -4.46 -30.15 31.60
CA ASP A 777 -4.56 -31.58 31.90
C ASP A 777 -4.56 -32.51 30.67
N THR A 778 -4.63 -31.96 29.43
CA THR A 778 -4.65 -32.77 28.19
C THR A 778 -3.31 -32.85 27.47
N GLN A 779 -2.27 -32.18 27.97
CA GLN A 779 -0.90 -32.28 27.44
C GLN A 779 0.01 -33.20 28.28
N LEU A 780 -0.49 -34.18 28.94
CA LEU A 780 0.34 -35.20 29.58
C LEU A 780 0.47 -36.41 28.62
N GLY A 781 1.42 -36.34 27.74
CA GLY A 781 2.06 -37.56 27.25
C GLY A 781 2.78 -38.22 28.44
N PHE A 782 2.35 -39.37 28.84
CA PHE A 782 2.93 -40.11 29.96
C PHE A 782 4.28 -40.68 29.55
N ILE A 783 5.29 -40.50 30.39
CA ILE A 783 6.55 -41.25 30.26
C ILE A 783 6.40 -42.51 31.11
N VAL A 784 6.26 -43.67 30.45
CA VAL A 784 6.29 -44.96 31.09
C VAL A 784 7.61 -45.60 30.70
N ASP A 785 8.41 -45.94 31.69
CA ASP A 785 9.76 -46.58 31.52
C ASP A 785 10.72 -45.83 30.57
N GLY A 786 10.67 -44.46 30.57
CA GLY A 786 11.62 -43.63 29.81
C GLY A 786 11.29 -43.45 28.32
N GLN A 787 10.13 -43.91 27.86
CA GLN A 787 9.62 -43.65 26.50
C GLN A 787 8.36 -42.79 26.53
N ALA A 788 8.30 -41.80 25.64
CA ALA A 788 7.08 -41.01 25.42
C ALA A 788 6.02 -41.89 24.74
N VAL A 789 4.86 -41.98 25.37
CA VAL A 789 3.70 -42.75 24.87
C VAL A 789 2.50 -41.79 24.69
N ASP A 790 1.65 -42.10 23.70
CA ASP A 790 0.38 -41.37 23.50
C ASP A 790 -0.64 -41.72 24.62
N GLU A 791 -1.76 -41.08 24.62
CA GLU A 791 -2.84 -41.24 25.60
C GLU A 791 -3.40 -42.69 25.68
N TYR A 792 -3.05 -43.53 24.71
CA TYR A 792 -3.41 -44.96 24.65
C TYR A 792 -2.24 -45.91 24.99
N GLY A 793 -1.12 -45.35 25.51
CA GLY A 793 0.03 -46.15 25.93
C GLY A 793 0.88 -46.70 24.76
N ARG A 794 0.80 -46.14 23.55
CA ARG A 794 1.62 -46.55 22.40
C ARG A 794 2.85 -45.66 22.29
N PRO A 795 4.05 -46.24 22.03
CA PRO A 795 5.26 -45.47 21.86
C PRO A 795 5.19 -44.54 20.64
N ILE A 796 5.46 -43.25 20.80
CA ILE A 796 5.58 -42.30 19.71
C ILE A 796 6.91 -42.62 19.01
N ALA A 797 6.85 -43.14 17.77
CA ALA A 797 8.01 -43.46 16.96
C ALA A 797 8.79 -42.20 16.59
N GLY A 798 9.97 -42.04 17.19
CA GLY A 798 10.91 -40.98 16.79
C GLY A 798 11.47 -41.29 15.41
N GLY A 799 11.25 -40.41 14.45
CA GLY A 799 11.90 -40.43 13.16
C GLY A 799 13.41 -40.24 13.30
N ASP A 800 14.13 -41.12 12.66
CA ASP A 800 15.55 -41.39 12.75
C ASP A 800 16.46 -40.33 12.13
N GLN A 801 17.64 -40.13 12.74
CA GLN A 801 18.93 -39.70 12.23
C GLN A 801 19.29 -38.20 12.09
N GLY A 802 20.18 -37.80 12.99
CA GLY A 802 21.10 -36.67 12.86
C GLY A 802 22.06 -36.54 14.04
N LEU A 803 23.29 -36.95 13.84
CA LEU A 803 24.48 -37.07 14.69
C LEU A 803 24.68 -35.94 15.77
N PRO A 804 25.38 -36.26 16.86
CA PRO A 804 25.56 -35.39 18.01
C PRO A 804 26.71 -34.38 17.79
N TYR A 805 26.48 -33.08 17.99
CA TYR A 805 27.55 -32.12 18.19
C TYR A 805 27.95 -32.05 19.66
N SER A 806 29.20 -32.38 19.94
CA SER A 806 29.87 -32.16 21.21
C SER A 806 30.19 -30.67 21.39
N PRO A 807 30.08 -30.12 22.60
CA PRO A 807 30.55 -28.76 22.86
C PRO A 807 32.06 -28.74 23.10
N VAL A 808 32.78 -27.90 22.37
CA VAL A 808 34.20 -27.58 22.65
C VAL A 808 34.23 -26.43 23.65
N PRO A 809 35.03 -26.49 24.72
CA PRO A 809 35.14 -25.42 25.69
C PRO A 809 36.09 -24.32 25.18
N TYR A 810 35.68 -23.08 25.22
CA TYR A 810 36.57 -21.92 25.10
C TYR A 810 37.20 -21.65 26.44
N THR A 811 38.56 -21.78 26.51
CA THR A 811 39.41 -21.20 27.53
C THR A 811 40.10 -19.99 26.94
N THR A 812 40.13 -18.93 27.75
CA THR A 812 40.82 -17.62 27.77
C THR A 812 40.38 -16.60 26.75
#